data_94d2b29bf947f029df4eaf7a9b2eb6d0
#
_entry.id   94d2b29bf947f029df4eaf7a9b2eb6d0
#
_cell.length_a   1.000
_cell.length_b   1.000
_cell.length_c   1.000
_cell.angle_alpha   90.00
_cell.angle_beta   90.00
_cell.angle_gamma   90.00
#
_symmetry.space_group_name_H-M   'P 1'
#
loop_
_entity.id
_entity.type
_entity.pdbx_description
1 polymer ?
#
loop_
_entity_poly.entity_id
_entity_poly.type
_entity_poly.pdbx_seq_one_letter_code
_entity_poly.pdbx_strand_id
1 'polypeptide(L)'
;MRRTGLLGLLIISVLTAAIPVQAATEIPTLPAAEAALESEEAADDNAEETVSTEAVSETEAEPLIQETDAEVQTQKDDETAVSADPASIDASAQESSPELIGDSDREESTGSVENPEQEEKIELAEGTEHEESSALNEDTSLAETSASESADEAVSAEQDFASSEQSSYVAAAENAVFSASSEAAAGIAEEIAKDRIHFITLNGSYCSSDAILIESNGKYGLIDSSNPSTVSDDPDLAFTREYIDAAANGKTVVKYLTDLDVSHLEFVLATHSHSDHIGGMPDIAESGLVDNKTVYIYKEYSAITGQENYHNDYYADLAIAAMSAKGATLLNVLKPSDRALAALGAARKADAEGDSVGEHLEFSFENFLIRLFNLHTESTVNENLNSIVTTVKKGDSGAILMADMELDNYMESRTVEAILRNDPNFKTDVYKAGHHGYSTSNSYDTIRALNPVNCVVTTNYRAPRPSSYTLFNYLIEKSGGKVFRASENSPAVIAEFGNQGVSMLRLTSKDTVTTAVPWRTAVSDGWRQWYPNEDSFNLTGLKWIYIQSGSPLKGWFKIGSDWYFARDNYSLESGWITYGNKNYYLNDRGKMLTNYWVSTDGKWYYLDNSGVMQTGWVSSGGKWYLMDSDGAMLKGWQTVGSKTYFFNDNGTMHTGWLKDNGNWYFLNGSGVMQTGWVSSGGKWYLMGDGGAMLKGWQTVGSRTYFLNDSGVMHTGWLKDNGNWYFFGGGGAMLTGWVNTGGKWYLMGDGGAMLTGWQIVDGKTYFLDNGGVRQTGWFKDEGKWYYLESDGAMAADKWIGDYYLKSNGEMAVSEWIGRFYVGADGKWIRGYQAA
;
A
#
# COMPACT_ATOMS: atom_id res chain seq x y z
N MET A 1 -31.06 46.94 -27.59
CA MET A 1 -30.45 48.28 -27.48
C MET A 1 -29.23 48.13 -26.59
N ARG A 2 -28.05 47.95 -27.12
CA ARG A 2 -26.93 48.94 -27.21
C ARG A 2 -26.72 49.65 -25.86
N ARG A 3 -25.59 49.45 -25.17
CA ARG A 3 -24.21 49.94 -25.35
C ARG A 3 -23.36 49.35 -24.20
N THR A 4 -22.26 48.63 -24.41
CA THR A 4 -20.84 49.06 -24.64
C THR A 4 -20.25 50.05 -23.62
N GLY A 5 -19.13 49.67 -23.04
CA GLY A 5 -18.09 50.51 -22.49
C GLY A 5 -17.24 49.83 -21.42
N LEU A 6 -16.15 49.36 -21.77
CA LEU A 6 -14.73 49.79 -21.71
C LEU A 6 -14.05 49.59 -20.36
N LEU A 7 -13.15 48.63 -20.30
CA LEU A 7 -11.73 48.60 -19.96
C LEU A 7 -11.21 49.63 -18.93
N GLY A 8 -10.61 49.10 -17.87
CA GLY A 8 -9.69 49.81 -17.02
C GLY A 8 -8.68 48.80 -16.40
N LEU A 9 -7.54 48.65 -17.07
CA LEU A 9 -6.35 47.96 -16.60
C LEU A 9 -5.76 48.73 -15.42
N LEU A 10 -5.61 48.10 -14.26
CA LEU A 10 -4.76 48.60 -13.19
C LEU A 10 -3.65 47.58 -12.95
N ILE A 11 -2.45 47.90 -13.40
CA ILE A 11 -1.20 47.19 -13.14
C ILE A 11 -0.76 47.58 -11.74
N ILE A 12 -0.77 46.62 -10.79
CA ILE A 12 -0.07 46.77 -9.53
C ILE A 12 1.16 45.88 -9.60
N SER A 13 2.32 46.51 -9.71
CA SER A 13 3.64 45.91 -9.56
C SER A 13 3.83 45.52 -8.09
N VAL A 14 3.84 44.23 -7.79
CA VAL A 14 4.30 43.72 -6.49
C VAL A 14 5.74 43.28 -6.69
N LEU A 15 6.63 43.97 -5.99
CA LEU A 15 8.04 43.61 -5.81
C LEU A 15 8.09 42.26 -5.08
N THR A 16 8.45 41.19 -5.78
CA THR A 16 8.82 39.92 -5.16
C THR A 16 10.29 39.98 -4.74
N ALA A 17 10.53 40.13 -3.46
CA ALA A 17 11.82 39.86 -2.88
C ALA A 17 12.06 38.33 -2.95
N ALA A 18 13.02 37.91 -3.75
CA ALA A 18 13.47 36.53 -3.84
C ALA A 18 14.24 36.18 -2.59
N ILE A 19 13.68 35.29 -1.80
CA ILE A 19 14.40 34.55 -0.76
C ILE A 19 15.05 33.34 -1.48
N PRO A 20 16.35 33.08 -1.33
CA PRO A 20 16.96 31.94 -1.95
C PRO A 20 16.44 30.65 -1.29
N VAL A 21 15.73 29.86 -2.06
CA VAL A 21 15.41 28.47 -1.73
C VAL A 21 16.75 27.73 -1.73
N GLN A 22 17.21 27.37 -0.54
CA GLN A 22 18.30 26.43 -0.38
C GLN A 22 17.85 25.08 -0.94
N ALA A 23 18.67 24.55 -1.85
CA ALA A 23 18.46 23.32 -2.58
C ALA A 23 18.04 22.19 -1.65
N ALA A 24 16.96 21.52 -2.03
CA ALA A 24 16.60 20.22 -1.51
C ALA A 24 17.80 19.28 -1.71
N THR A 25 18.29 18.73 -0.63
CA THR A 25 19.31 17.69 -0.62
C THR A 25 18.84 16.53 -1.48
N GLU A 26 19.62 16.21 -2.47
CA GLU A 26 19.45 15.05 -3.33
C GLU A 26 19.27 13.81 -2.46
N ILE A 27 18.24 13.01 -2.82
CA ILE A 27 18.06 11.66 -2.30
C ILE A 27 19.32 10.89 -2.68
N PRO A 28 20.02 10.23 -1.74
CA PRO A 28 21.14 9.39 -2.10
C PRO A 28 20.65 8.29 -3.03
N THR A 29 21.05 8.33 -4.28
CA THR A 29 20.99 7.17 -5.16
C THR A 29 21.81 6.09 -4.51
N LEU A 30 21.21 4.93 -4.26
CA LEU A 30 21.93 3.75 -3.79
C LEU A 30 23.14 3.51 -4.71
N PRO A 31 24.36 3.37 -4.19
CA PRO A 31 25.50 3.04 -5.00
C PRO A 31 25.27 1.69 -5.67
N ALA A 32 25.48 1.64 -6.98
CA ALA A 32 25.58 0.38 -7.70
C ALA A 32 26.67 -0.45 -7.04
N ALA A 33 26.30 -1.65 -6.56
CA ALA A 33 27.28 -2.59 -6.05
C ALA A 33 28.09 -3.12 -7.23
N GLU A 34 29.29 -2.61 -7.42
CA GLU A 34 30.33 -3.31 -8.15
C GLU A 34 30.77 -4.51 -7.31
N ALA A 35 30.61 -5.69 -7.90
CA ALA A 35 31.10 -6.94 -7.38
C ALA A 35 32.63 -6.97 -7.51
N ALA A 36 33.32 -6.80 -6.40
CA ALA A 36 34.73 -7.20 -6.30
C ALA A 36 34.74 -8.55 -5.57
N LEU A 37 35.05 -9.59 -6.35
CA LEU A 37 35.53 -10.88 -5.89
C LEU A 37 37.00 -10.69 -5.50
N GLU A 38 37.30 -10.80 -4.23
CA GLU A 38 38.65 -11.18 -3.80
C GLU A 38 38.58 -12.36 -2.85
N SER A 39 39.29 -13.39 -3.30
CA SER A 39 39.59 -14.62 -2.61
C SER A 39 40.63 -14.38 -1.52
N GLU A 40 40.43 -14.87 -0.31
CA GLU A 40 41.55 -15.18 0.60
C GLU A 40 41.52 -16.65 1.00
N GLU A 41 42.62 -17.28 0.66
CA GLU A 41 43.03 -18.62 1.05
C GLU A 41 43.49 -18.69 2.52
N ALA A 42 43.38 -19.89 3.02
CA ALA A 42 43.68 -20.45 4.29
C ALA A 42 45.06 -20.11 4.90
N ALA A 43 45.11 -20.10 6.20
CA ALA A 43 46.25 -20.62 6.99
C ALA A 43 45.75 -21.23 8.30
N ASP A 44 46.09 -22.46 8.40
CA ASP A 44 46.11 -23.42 9.48
C ASP A 44 46.91 -22.86 10.68
N ASP A 45 46.50 -23.11 11.91
CA ASP A 45 47.36 -23.67 12.93
C ASP A 45 46.63 -24.12 14.21
N ASN A 46 47.05 -25.30 14.65
CA ASN A 46 46.66 -26.08 15.78
C ASN A 46 46.84 -25.39 17.15
N ALA A 47 46.00 -25.76 18.09
CA ALA A 47 46.40 -26.24 19.41
C ALA A 47 45.26 -26.95 20.16
N GLU A 48 45.58 -28.17 20.58
CA GLU A 48 44.87 -29.09 21.47
C GLU A 48 44.68 -28.52 22.88
N GLU A 49 43.67 -28.94 23.58
CA GLU A 49 43.62 -29.76 24.81
C GLU A 49 42.23 -29.74 25.45
N THR A 50 41.57 -30.84 25.42
CA THR A 50 41.28 -31.91 26.36
C THR A 50 40.16 -31.67 27.40
N VAL A 51 39.19 -32.54 27.27
CA VAL A 51 38.53 -33.47 28.21
C VAL A 51 37.77 -32.91 29.40
N SER A 52 36.48 -33.17 29.48
CA SER A 52 35.87 -34.24 30.25
C SER A 52 34.37 -34.29 30.09
N THR A 53 33.96 -35.48 29.80
CA THR A 53 32.70 -36.20 29.92
C THR A 53 31.84 -35.87 31.14
N GLU A 54 30.54 -35.81 30.98
CA GLU A 54 29.62 -36.74 31.61
C GLU A 54 28.23 -36.69 30.98
N ALA A 55 27.75 -37.84 30.64
CA ALA A 55 26.43 -38.17 30.10
C ALA A 55 25.46 -38.48 31.24
N VAL A 56 24.17 -38.23 31.04
CA VAL A 56 23.01 -39.05 31.45
C VAL A 56 21.81 -38.53 30.67
N SER A 57 21.35 -39.21 29.71
CA SER A 57 20.21 -40.16 29.48
C SER A 57 18.82 -39.62 29.70
N GLU A 58 18.05 -39.71 28.59
CA GLU A 58 16.65 -40.23 28.46
C GLU A 58 15.53 -39.49 29.23
N THR A 59 14.41 -39.18 28.67
CA THR A 59 13.40 -39.99 28.02
C THR A 59 12.30 -39.15 27.38
N GLU A 60 11.76 -39.69 26.31
CA GLU A 60 10.53 -39.39 25.58
C GLU A 60 9.28 -39.12 26.43
N ALA A 61 8.34 -38.37 25.90
CA ALA A 61 6.93 -38.73 25.75
C ALA A 61 6.11 -37.61 25.10
N GLU A 62 5.63 -37.86 23.89
CA GLU A 62 4.36 -37.33 23.41
C GLU A 62 3.19 -38.00 24.13
N PRO A 63 2.00 -37.38 24.19
CA PRO A 63 0.85 -38.17 23.86
C PRO A 63 -0.15 -37.50 22.90
N LEU A 64 -0.55 -38.29 21.94
CA LEU A 64 -1.79 -38.28 21.19
C LEU A 64 -3.01 -38.05 22.08
N ILE A 65 -3.96 -37.26 21.60
CA ILE A 65 -5.34 -37.34 22.08
C ILE A 65 -6.28 -37.49 20.87
N GLN A 66 -7.06 -38.55 20.98
CA GLN A 66 -8.11 -39.04 20.12
C GLN A 66 -9.37 -38.17 20.22
N GLU A 67 -10.09 -38.15 19.09
CA GLU A 67 -11.50 -37.80 18.92
C GLU A 67 -12.41 -38.72 19.77
N THR A 68 -13.49 -38.15 20.28
CA THR A 68 -14.70 -38.93 20.59
C THR A 68 -15.95 -38.11 20.21
N ASP A 69 -16.69 -38.68 19.27
CA ASP A 69 -18.08 -38.40 18.94
C ASP A 69 -19.02 -38.72 20.14
N ALA A 70 -20.06 -37.95 20.26
CA ALA A 70 -21.32 -38.40 20.87
C ALA A 70 -22.52 -37.57 20.32
N GLU A 71 -23.29 -38.23 19.48
CA GLU A 71 -24.69 -37.92 19.17
C GLU A 71 -25.56 -38.06 20.42
N VAL A 72 -26.67 -37.32 20.49
CA VAL A 72 -28.02 -37.73 20.88
C VAL A 72 -29.00 -36.57 20.60
N GLN A 73 -29.82 -36.66 19.55
CA GLN A 73 -31.27 -36.87 19.39
C GLN A 73 -32.23 -35.91 20.14
N THR A 74 -32.97 -35.19 19.31
CA THR A 74 -34.40 -34.93 19.11
C THR A 74 -35.32 -34.73 20.31
N GLN A 75 -36.14 -33.69 20.28
CA GLN A 75 -37.61 -33.80 20.25
C GLN A 75 -38.27 -32.48 19.83
N LYS A 76 -39.32 -32.63 19.02
CA LYS A 76 -40.36 -31.77 18.54
C LYS A 76 -41.34 -31.37 19.64
N ASP A 77 -42.04 -30.28 19.40
CA ASP A 77 -43.51 -30.05 19.33
C ASP A 77 -43.70 -28.52 19.45
N ASP A 78 -44.37 -27.85 18.66
CA ASP A 78 -45.60 -27.77 17.93
C ASP A 78 -46.43 -26.55 18.31
N GLU A 79 -46.92 -25.87 17.26
CA GLU A 79 -48.15 -25.01 17.14
C GLU A 79 -48.17 -23.64 17.89
N THR A 80 -48.65 -22.54 17.35
CA THR A 80 -49.67 -22.16 16.36
C THR A 80 -49.55 -20.68 16.03
N ALA A 81 -49.50 -20.26 14.85
CA ALA A 81 -50.46 -19.63 13.95
C ALA A 81 -51.21 -18.36 14.44
N VAL A 82 -51.22 -17.35 13.65
CA VAL A 82 -52.33 -16.55 13.06
C VAL A 82 -51.84 -15.14 12.69
N SER A 83 -51.61 -14.88 11.45
CA SER A 83 -52.28 -14.03 10.45
C SER A 83 -52.44 -12.53 10.81
N ALA A 84 -52.10 -11.64 9.96
CA ALA A 84 -52.78 -11.10 8.79
C ALA A 84 -52.05 -9.89 8.19
N ASP A 85 -51.92 -9.97 6.89
CA ASP A 85 -51.80 -8.85 5.97
C ASP A 85 -53.22 -8.22 5.76
N PRO A 86 -53.45 -7.07 5.10
CA PRO A 86 -52.93 -6.72 3.79
C PRO A 86 -52.91 -5.21 3.40
N ALA A 87 -52.43 -5.05 2.17
CA ALA A 87 -52.83 -4.08 1.12
C ALA A 87 -52.26 -2.66 1.15
N SER A 88 -51.94 -2.03 0.11
CA SER A 88 -51.97 -2.17 -1.36
C SER A 88 -51.70 -0.81 -1.98
N ILE A 89 -51.38 -0.83 -3.24
CA ILE A 89 -51.62 0.12 -4.35
C ILE A 89 -50.41 0.94 -4.74
N ASP A 90 -50.01 1.06 -5.93
CA ASP A 90 -50.23 0.61 -7.30
C ASP A 90 -49.39 1.52 -8.24
N ALA A 91 -49.04 0.93 -9.28
CA ALA A 91 -49.03 1.27 -10.72
C ALA A 91 -47.91 2.22 -11.21
N SER A 92 -47.31 2.07 -12.27
CA SER A 92 -47.48 1.58 -13.68
C SER A 92 -46.31 2.14 -14.45
N ALA A 93 -45.80 1.71 -15.54
CA ALA A 93 -46.12 0.93 -16.68
C ALA A 93 -44.89 0.87 -17.62
N GLN A 94 -44.74 -0.25 -18.28
CA GLN A 94 -44.73 -0.52 -19.75
C GLN A 94 -43.49 0.00 -20.50
N GLU A 95 -42.92 -0.65 -21.45
CA GLU A 95 -43.11 -1.73 -22.45
C GLU A 95 -41.75 -1.89 -23.17
N SER A 96 -41.29 -2.87 -23.83
CA SER A 96 -41.83 -3.92 -24.71
C SER A 96 -40.71 -4.84 -25.17
N SER A 97 -41.05 -6.12 -25.31
CA SER A 97 -40.34 -7.12 -26.12
C SER A 97 -40.90 -7.11 -27.57
N PRO A 98 -40.38 -7.81 -28.56
CA PRO A 98 -40.82 -9.21 -28.89
C PRO A 98 -39.67 -10.16 -29.32
N GLU A 99 -39.72 -11.45 -28.96
CA GLU A 99 -40.27 -12.63 -29.64
C GLU A 99 -39.72 -12.83 -31.07
N LEU A 100 -39.35 -14.04 -31.60
CA LEU A 100 -39.94 -15.35 -31.54
C LEU A 100 -39.05 -16.44 -32.18
N ILE A 101 -39.25 -17.69 -31.72
CA ILE A 101 -39.41 -18.98 -32.46
C ILE A 101 -38.11 -19.70 -32.82
N GLY A 102 -37.85 -20.92 -32.53
CA GLY A 102 -38.62 -22.12 -32.12
C GLY A 102 -37.94 -23.36 -32.68
N ASP A 103 -38.02 -24.33 -31.87
CA ASP A 103 -38.36 -25.76 -32.11
C ASP A 103 -37.24 -26.78 -32.47
N SER A 104 -37.04 -27.62 -31.53
CA SER A 104 -37.40 -29.07 -31.35
C SER A 104 -36.48 -30.09 -32.00
N ASP A 105 -36.12 -31.00 -31.31
CA ASP A 105 -36.30 -32.40 -30.98
C ASP A 105 -34.98 -33.20 -30.85
N ARG A 106 -34.72 -33.73 -29.70
CA ARG A 106 -34.73 -35.12 -29.22
C ARG A 106 -34.03 -36.16 -30.08
N GLU A 107 -32.99 -36.83 -29.63
CA GLU A 107 -33.03 -38.18 -29.07
C GLU A 107 -31.68 -38.69 -28.58
N GLU A 108 -31.79 -39.49 -27.54
CA GLU A 108 -30.76 -40.24 -26.82
C GLU A 108 -30.05 -41.31 -27.67
N SER A 109 -28.80 -41.61 -27.35
CA SER A 109 -28.40 -42.98 -27.04
C SER A 109 -27.01 -43.11 -26.45
N THR A 110 -26.98 -43.87 -25.41
CA THR A 110 -25.93 -44.46 -24.61
C THR A 110 -24.87 -45.24 -25.38
N GLY A 111 -23.65 -45.24 -24.88
CA GLY A 111 -22.61 -46.21 -25.27
C GLY A 111 -21.27 -45.94 -24.57
N SER A 112 -21.08 -46.58 -23.43
CA SER A 112 -19.80 -46.78 -22.73
C SER A 112 -18.83 -47.61 -23.58
N VAL A 113 -17.50 -47.40 -23.45
CA VAL A 113 -16.47 -48.43 -23.17
C VAL A 113 -15.05 -47.86 -23.29
N GLU A 114 -14.35 -47.89 -22.16
CA GLU A 114 -12.92 -48.24 -21.93
C GLU A 114 -11.75 -47.51 -22.55
N ASN A 115 -10.94 -47.06 -21.59
CA ASN A 115 -9.51 -46.76 -21.67
C ASN A 115 -8.66 -47.98 -22.01
N PRO A 116 -7.45 -47.86 -22.58
CA PRO A 116 -6.30 -48.02 -21.68
C PRO A 116 -5.11 -47.08 -21.93
N GLU A 117 -4.43 -46.87 -20.81
CA GLU A 117 -3.13 -46.29 -20.64
C GLU A 117 -2.02 -46.98 -21.44
N GLN A 118 -1.05 -46.20 -21.88
CA GLN A 118 0.37 -46.61 -21.90
C GLN A 118 1.30 -45.42 -21.78
N GLU A 119 2.08 -45.47 -20.68
CA GLU A 119 3.28 -44.73 -20.44
C GLU A 119 4.41 -45.13 -21.38
N GLU A 120 5.18 -44.17 -21.86
CA GLU A 120 6.54 -44.41 -22.32
C GLU A 120 7.49 -43.36 -21.78
N LYS A 121 8.34 -43.84 -20.85
CA LYS A 121 9.58 -43.24 -20.40
C LYS A 121 10.59 -43.19 -21.53
N ILE A 122 11.30 -42.06 -21.67
CA ILE A 122 12.61 -42.05 -22.32
C ILE A 122 13.61 -41.31 -21.47
N GLU A 123 14.70 -42.01 -21.19
CA GLU A 123 15.87 -41.69 -20.40
C GLU A 123 16.75 -40.60 -21.00
N LEU A 124 17.46 -39.96 -20.04
CA LEU A 124 18.61 -39.10 -20.24
C LEU A 124 19.81 -39.83 -20.87
N ALA A 125 20.54 -39.16 -21.71
CA ALA A 125 21.95 -39.48 -21.98
C ALA A 125 22.77 -38.19 -22.10
N GLU A 126 23.79 -38.11 -21.25
CA GLU A 126 24.88 -37.15 -21.21
C GLU A 126 25.89 -37.42 -22.35
N GLY A 127 26.68 -36.38 -22.65
CA GLY A 127 27.89 -36.50 -23.52
C GLY A 127 28.41 -35.11 -23.89
N THR A 128 29.25 -34.56 -23.10
CA THR A 128 30.67 -34.22 -23.13
C THR A 128 31.26 -33.58 -24.40
N GLU A 129 31.84 -32.38 -24.16
CA GLU A 129 33.12 -31.80 -24.56
C GLU A 129 33.54 -31.68 -26.05
N HIS A 130 33.97 -30.51 -26.44
CA HIS A 130 35.30 -30.04 -26.75
C HIS A 130 35.36 -28.60 -27.31
N GLU A 131 36.15 -27.78 -26.69
CA GLU A 131 37.26 -26.88 -26.94
C GLU A 131 37.58 -26.56 -28.42
N GLU A 132 37.92 -25.29 -28.60
CA GLU A 132 39.19 -24.66 -29.10
C GLU A 132 38.87 -23.21 -29.57
N SER A 133 39.38 -22.19 -28.97
CA SER A 133 40.69 -21.50 -28.95
C SER A 133 41.00 -20.71 -30.23
N SER A 134 41.39 -19.49 -30.02
CA SER A 134 42.52 -18.67 -30.56
C SER A 134 42.09 -17.19 -30.68
N ALA A 135 42.60 -16.28 -29.89
CA ALA A 135 43.91 -15.66 -29.80
C ALA A 135 44.20 -14.64 -30.93
N LEU A 136 44.58 -13.47 -30.49
CA LEU A 136 45.70 -12.57 -30.83
C LEU A 136 45.33 -11.12 -30.58
N ASN A 137 45.93 -10.47 -29.58
CA ASN A 137 47.15 -9.64 -29.61
C ASN A 137 46.94 -8.34 -30.41
N GLU A 138 47.42 -7.24 -30.01
CA GLU A 138 48.55 -6.51 -29.42
C GLU A 138 48.14 -5.02 -29.44
N ASP A 139 48.68 -4.04 -28.83
CA ASP A 139 49.82 -3.77 -27.98
C ASP A 139 49.88 -2.25 -27.74
N THR A 140 50.77 -1.87 -26.80
CA THR A 140 51.49 -0.60 -26.60
C THR A 140 50.78 0.43 -25.68
N SER A 141 51.21 0.67 -24.48
CA SER A 141 52.50 0.99 -23.81
C SER A 141 52.75 2.49 -23.59
N LEU A 142 53.14 2.78 -22.33
CA LEU A 142 54.02 3.87 -21.86
C LEU A 142 53.33 5.22 -21.55
N ALA A 143 53.57 5.94 -20.49
CA ALA A 143 54.71 5.99 -19.56
C ALA A 143 54.35 6.72 -18.28
N GLU A 144 55.12 6.38 -17.26
CA GLU A 144 55.33 7.01 -15.97
C GLU A 144 55.66 8.51 -16.01
N THR A 145 55.31 9.24 -14.93
CA THR A 145 56.35 9.89 -14.14
C THR A 145 55.84 10.38 -12.77
N SER A 146 56.54 10.04 -11.78
CA SER A 146 56.72 10.37 -10.40
C SER A 146 56.88 11.86 -10.02
N ALA A 147 56.46 12.19 -8.82
CA ALA A 147 57.16 12.99 -7.79
C ALA A 147 56.18 13.27 -6.64
N SER A 148 56.26 12.75 -5.46
CA SER A 148 57.00 12.89 -4.23
C SER A 148 57.13 14.31 -3.66
N GLU A 149 56.89 14.30 -2.33
CA GLU A 149 57.29 15.25 -1.29
C GLU A 149 56.45 16.50 -1.09
N SER A 150 55.93 16.63 0.05
CA SER A 150 56.27 17.04 1.43
C SER A 150 55.30 18.15 1.80
N ALA A 151 54.82 18.39 2.91
CA ALA A 151 55.21 18.34 4.25
C ALA A 151 54.07 18.78 5.19
N ASP A 152 54.12 18.30 6.35
CA ASP A 152 53.61 18.77 7.62
C ASP A 152 53.58 20.29 7.81
N GLU A 153 52.74 20.69 8.78
CA GLU A 153 52.60 21.95 9.49
C GLU A 153 51.37 22.80 9.10
N ALA A 154 50.29 22.56 9.82
CA ALA A 154 49.42 23.59 10.41
C ALA A 154 48.21 23.01 11.14
N VAL A 155 48.42 22.37 12.27
CA VAL A 155 47.34 22.10 13.27
C VAL A 155 47.83 22.62 14.62
N SER A 156 47.58 23.90 14.89
CA SER A 156 47.48 24.44 16.25
C SER A 156 47.20 25.94 16.20
N ALA A 157 45.94 26.36 16.01
CA ALA A 157 45.48 27.70 16.38
C ALA A 157 43.94 27.85 16.15
N GLU A 158 43.10 27.02 16.75
CA GLU A 158 41.66 27.27 16.87
C GLU A 158 41.07 26.55 18.08
N GLN A 159 41.58 26.77 19.25
CA GLN A 159 40.98 26.32 20.50
C GLN A 159 41.09 27.29 21.69
N ASP A 160 41.30 28.57 21.46
CA ASP A 160 41.38 29.54 22.58
C ASP A 160 40.53 30.84 22.40
N PHE A 161 39.36 30.78 21.72
CA PHE A 161 38.52 31.98 21.59
C PHE A 161 37.05 31.80 22.02
N ALA A 162 36.72 30.72 22.75
CA ALA A 162 35.33 30.50 23.17
C ALA A 162 35.10 30.49 24.70
N SER A 163 36.08 30.86 25.48
CA SER A 163 35.91 30.84 26.95
C SER A 163 36.01 32.20 27.68
N SER A 164 36.19 33.32 26.96
CA SER A 164 36.32 34.64 27.60
C SER A 164 35.13 35.59 27.41
N GLU A 165 34.15 35.30 26.58
CA GLU A 165 32.97 36.16 26.42
C GLU A 165 31.72 35.72 27.19
N GLN A 166 31.65 34.48 27.70
CA GLN A 166 30.51 34.02 28.51
C GLN A 166 30.62 34.42 30.00
N SER A 167 31.77 34.84 30.46
CA SER A 167 31.98 35.27 31.85
C SER A 167 31.68 36.74 32.10
N SER A 168 31.60 37.59 31.09
CA SER A 168 31.35 39.03 31.24
C SER A 168 29.86 39.40 31.14
N TYR A 169 28.98 38.53 30.63
CA TYR A 169 27.54 38.81 30.58
C TYR A 169 26.77 38.38 31.84
N VAL A 170 27.29 37.44 32.61
CA VAL A 170 26.65 37.01 33.86
C VAL A 170 26.97 37.99 35.02
N ALA A 171 28.13 38.63 34.99
CA ALA A 171 28.51 39.59 36.03
C ALA A 171 27.90 41.00 35.85
N ALA A 172 27.40 41.33 34.65
CA ALA A 172 26.76 42.62 34.39
C ALA A 172 25.26 42.61 34.67
N ALA A 173 24.60 41.43 34.73
CA ALA A 173 23.19 41.31 35.06
C ALA A 173 22.90 41.25 36.58
N GLU A 174 23.88 40.87 37.41
CA GLU A 174 23.70 40.78 38.83
C GLU A 174 23.98 42.11 39.58
N ASN A 175 24.62 43.07 38.96
CA ASN A 175 24.92 44.36 39.57
C ASN A 175 23.99 45.53 39.21
N ALA A 176 23.01 45.29 38.33
CA ALA A 176 22.03 46.32 37.95
C ALA A 176 20.72 46.25 38.76
N VAL A 177 20.56 45.27 39.64
CA VAL A 177 19.32 45.08 40.49
C VAL A 177 19.51 45.57 41.92
N PHE A 178 20.73 46.00 42.33
CA PHE A 178 21.00 46.35 43.74
C PHE A 178 21.26 47.87 44.06
N SER A 179 20.86 48.73 43.15
CA SER A 179 20.99 50.18 43.47
C SER A 179 19.88 51.06 42.89
N ALA A 180 18.63 50.75 43.22
CA ALA A 180 17.59 51.77 43.18
C ALA A 180 16.45 51.35 44.12
N SER A 181 16.38 52.08 45.23
CA SER A 181 15.20 52.22 46.04
C SER A 181 15.24 51.70 47.48
N SER A 182 15.88 52.48 48.31
CA SER A 182 15.40 52.63 49.63
C SER A 182 14.98 54.13 49.80
N GLU A 183 13.76 54.46 49.38
CA GLU A 183 12.99 55.65 49.81
C GLU A 183 11.89 55.89 48.79
N ALA A 184 10.74 55.31 48.95
CA ALA A 184 9.40 55.76 48.61
C ALA A 184 8.48 54.58 48.26
N ALA A 185 8.10 53.78 49.22
CA ALA A 185 6.90 52.95 49.10
C ALA A 185 6.32 52.65 50.48
N ALA A 186 5.98 53.70 51.23
CA ALA A 186 4.90 53.62 52.19
C ALA A 186 3.69 54.27 51.49
N GLY A 187 2.94 53.51 50.73
CA GLY A 187 1.76 53.96 50.01
C GLY A 187 1.18 52.86 49.24
N ILE A 188 0.25 52.13 49.87
CA ILE A 188 -0.74 51.26 49.17
C ILE A 188 -0.11 50.32 48.21
N ALA A 189 0.29 49.13 48.66
CA ALA A 189 0.35 47.97 47.78
C ALA A 189 -1.11 47.71 47.37
N GLU A 190 -1.49 48.24 46.22
CA GLU A 190 -2.63 47.75 45.44
C GLU A 190 -2.30 46.28 45.22
N GLU A 191 -3.03 45.40 45.87
CA GLU A 191 -2.92 43.94 45.66
C GLU A 191 -3.20 43.70 44.21
N ILE A 192 -2.13 43.53 43.41
CA ILE A 192 -2.26 43.30 41.97
C ILE A 192 -3.11 42.03 41.87
N ALA A 193 -4.32 42.22 41.35
CA ALA A 193 -5.23 41.14 41.10
C ALA A 193 -4.51 39.98 40.34
N LYS A 194 -4.47 38.81 40.95
CA LYS A 194 -3.84 37.63 40.38
C LYS A 194 -4.85 36.96 39.46
N ASP A 195 -4.43 36.66 38.23
CA ASP A 195 -5.20 35.92 37.24
C ASP A 195 -4.41 34.66 36.91
N ARG A 196 -4.87 33.53 37.46
CA ARG A 196 -4.09 32.28 37.47
C ARG A 196 -4.95 31.06 37.14
N ILE A 197 -4.32 30.07 36.58
CA ILE A 197 -4.84 28.71 36.46
C ILE A 197 -3.89 27.79 37.22
N HIS A 198 -4.38 27.14 38.27
CA HIS A 198 -3.62 26.27 39.15
C HIS A 198 -3.93 24.81 38.75
N PHE A 199 -2.96 24.09 38.27
CA PHE A 199 -3.02 22.66 38.06
C PHE A 199 -2.56 21.97 39.35
N ILE A 200 -3.53 21.50 40.12
CA ILE A 200 -3.29 20.99 41.47
C ILE A 200 -2.55 19.67 41.38
N THR A 201 -1.47 19.52 42.13
CA THR A 201 -0.67 18.30 42.16
C THR A 201 -1.34 17.25 43.02
N LEU A 202 -1.76 16.19 42.41
CA LEU A 202 -2.41 15.02 43.02
C LEU A 202 -1.41 13.87 42.99
N ASN A 203 -0.67 13.69 44.09
CA ASN A 203 0.46 12.75 44.17
C ASN A 203 0.01 11.32 44.57
N GLY A 204 -0.90 10.75 43.80
CA GLY A 204 -1.32 9.35 43.96
C GLY A 204 -0.30 8.34 43.40
N SER A 205 -0.27 7.13 43.91
CA SER A 205 0.69 6.10 43.48
C SER A 205 0.30 5.44 42.16
N TYR A 206 -0.97 5.48 41.75
CA TYR A 206 -1.53 4.69 40.67
C TYR A 206 -2.53 5.43 39.76
N CYS A 207 -2.94 6.64 40.11
CA CYS A 207 -4.02 7.33 39.39
C CYS A 207 -3.56 8.66 38.79
N SER A 208 -4.02 8.89 37.57
CA SER A 208 -4.12 10.22 36.99
C SER A 208 -5.42 10.83 37.54
N SER A 209 -5.47 12.12 37.83
CA SER A 209 -6.71 12.82 38.14
C SER A 209 -6.57 14.30 37.90
N ASP A 210 -7.69 14.98 37.70
CA ASP A 210 -7.73 16.41 37.46
C ASP A 210 -8.40 17.18 38.61
N ALA A 211 -7.79 18.28 38.97
CA ALA A 211 -8.41 19.36 39.71
C ALA A 211 -7.69 20.66 39.34
N ILE A 212 -8.44 21.61 38.82
CA ILE A 212 -7.89 22.84 38.25
C ILE A 212 -8.63 24.03 38.88
N LEU A 213 -7.89 24.90 39.53
CA LEU A 213 -8.46 26.11 40.14
C LEU A 213 -8.23 27.31 39.22
N ILE A 214 -9.29 28.03 38.92
CA ILE A 214 -9.25 29.33 38.24
C ILE A 214 -9.32 30.42 39.29
N GLU A 215 -8.27 31.23 39.38
CA GLU A 215 -8.17 32.41 40.27
C GLU A 215 -8.22 33.67 39.42
N SER A 216 -9.14 34.58 39.67
CA SER A 216 -9.16 35.87 39.03
C SER A 216 -9.70 36.94 39.98
N ASN A 217 -8.92 37.99 40.22
CA ASN A 217 -9.31 39.13 41.07
C ASN A 217 -9.80 38.70 42.46
N GLY A 218 -9.16 37.68 43.06
CA GLY A 218 -9.53 37.17 44.40
C GLY A 218 -10.82 36.31 44.41
N LYS A 219 -11.37 35.96 43.27
CA LYS A 219 -12.45 35.00 43.08
C LYS A 219 -11.96 33.71 42.53
N TYR A 220 -12.69 32.63 42.81
CA TYR A 220 -12.27 31.28 42.52
C TYR A 220 -13.35 30.44 41.85
N GLY A 221 -12.95 29.67 40.82
CA GLY A 221 -13.76 28.63 40.20
C GLY A 221 -12.96 27.33 40.16
N LEU A 222 -13.61 26.19 40.34
CA LEU A 222 -12.97 24.89 40.35
C LEU A 222 -13.46 24.07 39.15
N ILE A 223 -12.53 23.45 38.41
CA ILE A 223 -12.81 22.49 37.35
C ILE A 223 -12.29 21.14 37.84
N ASP A 224 -13.16 20.15 37.89
CA ASP A 224 -12.94 18.82 38.44
C ASP A 224 -12.43 18.79 39.90
N SER A 225 -12.46 17.64 40.52
CA SER A 225 -12.23 17.53 41.96
C SER A 225 -11.44 16.29 42.37
N SER A 226 -10.87 15.60 41.39
CA SER A 226 -10.11 14.36 41.62
C SER A 226 -10.97 13.18 42.09
N ASN A 227 -10.33 12.13 42.57
CA ASN A 227 -10.92 10.89 43.03
C ASN A 227 -11.74 11.06 44.34
N PRO A 228 -12.64 10.13 44.66
CA PRO A 228 -13.35 10.12 45.93
C PRO A 228 -12.39 9.87 47.08
N SER A 229 -12.67 10.51 48.23
CA SER A 229 -11.87 10.33 49.45
C SER A 229 -12.31 9.17 50.34
N THR A 230 -13.47 8.60 50.05
CA THR A 230 -14.05 7.47 50.79
C THR A 230 -14.42 6.35 49.83
N VAL A 231 -14.16 5.11 50.26
CA VAL A 231 -14.59 3.91 49.54
C VAL A 231 -16.11 3.76 49.73
N SER A 232 -16.81 3.51 48.64
CA SER A 232 -18.21 3.07 48.76
C SER A 232 -18.27 1.69 49.39
N ASP A 233 -19.25 1.50 50.30
CA ASP A 233 -19.55 0.16 50.86
C ASP A 233 -20.34 -0.72 49.91
N ASP A 234 -20.70 -0.20 48.73
CA ASP A 234 -21.39 -0.92 47.68
C ASP A 234 -20.47 -1.97 47.08
N PRO A 235 -20.82 -3.25 47.16
CA PRO A 235 -19.98 -4.32 46.61
C PRO A 235 -19.82 -4.26 45.08
N ASP A 236 -20.75 -3.63 44.36
CA ASP A 236 -20.70 -3.44 42.95
C ASP A 236 -19.71 -2.34 42.53
N LEU A 237 -19.31 -1.48 43.49
CA LEU A 237 -18.26 -0.48 43.39
C LEU A 237 -16.89 -0.95 43.93
N ALA A 238 -16.74 -2.25 44.21
CA ALA A 238 -15.50 -2.81 44.76
C ALA A 238 -14.26 -2.59 43.87
N PHE A 239 -14.46 -2.39 42.59
CA PHE A 239 -13.42 -2.01 41.63
C PHE A 239 -12.76 -0.68 41.99
N THR A 240 -13.47 0.28 42.54
CA THR A 240 -12.94 1.59 42.92
C THR A 240 -12.00 1.54 44.13
N ARG A 241 -11.95 0.42 44.88
CA ARG A 241 -11.06 0.27 46.04
C ARG A 241 -9.58 0.26 45.68
N GLU A 242 -9.24 -0.18 44.52
CA GLU A 242 -7.86 -0.21 44.03
C GLU A 242 -7.37 1.15 43.56
N TYR A 243 -8.27 2.08 43.24
CA TYR A 243 -7.96 3.39 42.70
C TYR A 243 -8.03 4.55 43.70
N ILE A 244 -8.46 4.28 44.96
CA ILE A 244 -8.50 5.32 46.00
C ILE A 244 -7.09 5.52 46.52
N ASP A 245 -6.52 6.64 46.17
CA ASP A 245 -5.24 7.08 46.69
C ASP A 245 -5.46 8.17 47.74
N ALA A 246 -4.90 8.00 48.94
CA ALA A 246 -4.99 8.94 50.05
C ALA A 246 -4.42 10.35 49.70
N ALA A 247 -3.61 10.42 48.65
CA ALA A 247 -2.93 11.64 48.23
C ALA A 247 -3.54 12.29 46.97
N ALA A 248 -4.46 11.62 46.29
CA ALA A 248 -5.08 12.09 45.04
C ALA A 248 -6.60 12.02 45.14
N ASN A 249 -7.21 12.79 46.04
CA ASN A 249 -8.65 12.77 46.29
C ASN A 249 -9.20 14.15 46.64
N GLY A 250 -10.53 14.26 46.81
CA GLY A 250 -11.23 15.49 47.11
C GLY A 250 -10.73 16.19 48.36
N LYS A 251 -10.32 15.48 49.40
CA LYS A 251 -9.75 16.10 50.62
C LYS A 251 -8.42 16.76 50.37
N THR A 252 -7.62 16.23 49.48
CA THR A 252 -6.36 16.87 49.05
C THR A 252 -6.64 18.17 48.34
N VAL A 253 -7.68 18.20 47.48
CA VAL A 253 -8.13 19.43 46.81
C VAL A 253 -8.65 20.42 47.81
N VAL A 254 -9.52 20.02 48.75
CA VAL A 254 -10.03 20.89 49.83
C VAL A 254 -8.87 21.47 50.67
N LYS A 255 -7.89 20.63 51.04
CA LYS A 255 -6.70 21.09 51.73
C LYS A 255 -5.95 22.16 50.97
N TYR A 256 -5.72 21.94 49.66
CA TYR A 256 -5.06 22.91 48.77
C TYR A 256 -5.80 24.26 48.77
N LEU A 257 -7.13 24.22 48.59
CA LEU A 257 -7.98 25.41 48.58
C LEU A 257 -7.93 26.16 49.97
N THR A 258 -7.95 25.39 51.05
CA THR A 258 -7.84 25.93 52.40
C THR A 258 -6.46 26.56 52.65
N ASP A 259 -5.40 25.92 52.23
CA ASP A 259 -4.03 26.45 52.36
C ASP A 259 -3.84 27.77 51.58
N LEU A 260 -4.66 28.02 50.55
CA LEU A 260 -4.72 29.28 49.78
C LEU A 260 -5.70 30.30 50.32
N ASP A 261 -6.37 30.06 51.48
CA ASP A 261 -7.45 30.89 52.05
C ASP A 261 -8.64 31.10 51.08
N VAL A 262 -8.87 30.16 50.20
CA VAL A 262 -10.12 30.16 49.36
C VAL A 262 -11.32 30.08 50.32
N SER A 263 -12.21 31.04 50.28
CA SER A 263 -13.38 31.09 51.15
C SER A 263 -14.69 30.78 50.44
N HIS A 264 -14.69 30.82 49.12
CA HIS A 264 -15.88 30.57 48.30
C HIS A 264 -15.49 30.19 46.90
N LEU A 265 -16.30 29.33 46.28
CA LEU A 265 -16.21 28.97 44.87
C LEU A 265 -17.43 29.56 44.11
N GLU A 266 -17.17 30.47 43.19
CA GLU A 266 -18.21 31.08 42.36
C GLU A 266 -18.88 30.05 41.44
N PHE A 267 -18.06 29.15 40.89
CA PHE A 267 -18.55 28.01 40.14
C PHE A 267 -17.70 26.75 40.41
N VAL A 268 -18.32 25.59 40.16
CA VAL A 268 -17.68 24.28 40.14
C VAL A 268 -18.11 23.59 38.84
N LEU A 269 -17.17 23.18 38.02
CA LEU A 269 -17.42 22.50 36.75
C LEU A 269 -16.99 21.03 36.83
N ALA A 270 -17.92 20.13 36.53
CA ALA A 270 -17.66 18.73 36.26
C ALA A 270 -17.52 18.55 34.75
N THR A 271 -16.33 18.16 34.27
CA THR A 271 -16.08 18.03 32.83
C THR A 271 -16.78 16.80 32.22
N HIS A 272 -16.74 15.68 32.93
CA HIS A 272 -17.41 14.43 32.59
C HIS A 272 -17.57 13.56 33.86
N SER A 273 -18.16 12.38 33.76
CA SER A 273 -18.62 11.63 34.92
C SER A 273 -17.65 10.63 35.54
N HIS A 274 -16.41 10.55 35.05
CA HIS A 274 -15.42 9.65 35.66
C HIS A 274 -15.02 10.01 37.05
N SER A 275 -14.78 9.02 37.91
CA SER A 275 -14.51 9.18 39.35
C SER A 275 -13.26 9.98 39.64
N ASP A 276 -12.25 9.95 38.79
CA ASP A 276 -10.99 10.70 38.92
C ASP A 276 -11.10 12.20 38.53
N HIS A 277 -12.29 12.61 38.09
CA HIS A 277 -12.69 13.99 37.85
C HIS A 277 -13.70 14.51 38.87
N ILE A 278 -14.75 13.72 39.13
CA ILE A 278 -15.88 14.19 39.96
C ILE A 278 -16.01 13.50 41.33
N GLY A 279 -15.20 12.47 41.57
CA GLY A 279 -15.30 11.67 42.79
C GLY A 279 -15.09 12.48 44.08
N GLY A 280 -14.33 13.54 44.02
CA GLY A 280 -14.08 14.47 45.13
C GLY A 280 -15.14 15.56 45.34
N MET A 281 -16.17 15.67 44.46
CA MET A 281 -17.22 16.71 44.56
C MET A 281 -17.96 16.72 45.86
N PRO A 282 -18.28 15.58 46.52
CA PRO A 282 -18.86 15.58 47.86
C PRO A 282 -17.96 16.25 48.90
N ASP A 283 -16.65 16.00 48.86
CA ASP A 283 -15.69 16.64 49.77
C ASP A 283 -15.65 18.18 49.57
N ILE A 284 -15.69 18.63 48.32
CA ILE A 284 -15.76 20.05 47.96
C ILE A 284 -17.07 20.66 48.49
N ALA A 285 -18.22 20.01 48.29
CA ALA A 285 -19.49 20.48 48.78
C ALA A 285 -19.50 20.58 50.31
N GLU A 286 -18.92 19.62 51.04
CA GLU A 286 -18.86 19.59 52.50
C GLU A 286 -17.87 20.57 53.12
N SER A 287 -16.91 21.04 52.35
CA SER A 287 -15.83 21.91 52.82
C SER A 287 -16.29 23.30 53.32
N GLY A 288 -17.50 23.72 52.99
CA GLY A 288 -18.04 25.07 53.25
C GLY A 288 -17.68 26.10 52.18
N LEU A 289 -17.00 25.68 51.10
CA LEU A 289 -16.64 26.54 49.95
C LEU A 289 -17.78 26.70 48.94
N VAL A 290 -18.83 25.89 49.07
CA VAL A 290 -20.01 25.84 48.20
C VAL A 290 -21.23 26.31 48.98
N ASP A 291 -21.98 27.25 48.42
CA ASP A 291 -23.24 27.75 48.98
C ASP A 291 -24.26 28.09 47.89
N ASN A 292 -25.30 28.84 48.24
CA ASN A 292 -26.38 29.21 47.32
C ASN A 292 -25.99 30.23 46.24
N LYS A 293 -24.76 30.72 46.24
CA LYS A 293 -24.20 31.58 45.18
C LYS A 293 -23.37 30.79 44.18
N THR A 294 -22.92 29.61 44.56
CA THR A 294 -22.13 28.73 43.70
C THR A 294 -23.01 28.18 42.59
N VAL A 295 -22.46 28.16 41.36
CA VAL A 295 -23.07 27.48 40.21
C VAL A 295 -22.33 26.16 39.96
N TYR A 296 -23.04 25.03 40.07
CA TYR A 296 -22.51 23.74 39.74
C TYR A 296 -22.85 23.42 38.28
N ILE A 297 -21.85 23.33 37.43
CA ILE A 297 -21.93 23.11 35.97
C ILE A 297 -21.62 21.64 35.68
N TYR A 298 -22.50 20.96 34.98
CA TYR A 298 -22.35 19.55 34.66
C TYR A 298 -23.07 19.20 33.37
N LYS A 299 -22.69 18.12 32.76
CA LYS A 299 -23.41 17.49 31.66
C LYS A 299 -24.27 16.36 32.24
N GLU A 300 -25.58 16.39 31.94
CA GLU A 300 -26.46 15.30 32.32
C GLU A 300 -26.00 14.00 31.69
N TYR A 301 -25.82 13.00 32.52
CA TYR A 301 -25.44 11.69 32.08
C TYR A 301 -26.56 11.02 31.26
N SER A 302 -26.31 10.58 30.06
CA SER A 302 -27.26 9.74 29.32
C SER A 302 -26.91 8.28 29.61
N ALA A 303 -27.88 7.54 30.18
CA ALA A 303 -27.73 6.13 30.51
C ALA A 303 -26.96 5.36 29.42
N ILE A 304 -25.71 5.10 29.66
CA ILE A 304 -24.86 4.27 28.83
C ILE A 304 -25.18 2.81 29.19
N THR A 305 -25.38 1.96 28.19
CA THR A 305 -25.77 0.57 28.40
C THR A 305 -24.51 -0.31 28.59
N GLY A 306 -24.11 -0.62 29.83
CA GLY A 306 -23.01 -1.55 30.14
C GLY A 306 -22.57 -1.52 31.60
N GLN A 307 -21.85 -2.54 32.08
CA GLN A 307 -21.41 -2.67 33.47
C GLN A 307 -20.40 -1.59 33.91
N GLU A 308 -19.62 -1.04 32.99
CA GLU A 308 -18.67 0.05 33.31
C GLU A 308 -19.34 1.38 33.63
N ASN A 309 -20.61 1.54 33.31
CA ASN A 309 -21.34 2.80 33.40
C ASN A 309 -22.04 3.00 34.74
N TYR A 310 -22.31 1.93 35.49
CA TYR A 310 -22.93 2.01 36.80
C TYR A 310 -22.10 2.87 37.79
N HIS A 311 -20.78 2.81 37.65
CA HIS A 311 -19.87 3.58 38.52
C HIS A 311 -19.91 5.08 38.23
N ASN A 312 -20.00 5.44 36.96
CA ASN A 312 -19.99 6.83 36.52
C ASN A 312 -21.30 7.52 36.88
N ASP A 313 -22.44 6.85 36.73
CA ASP A 313 -23.75 7.32 37.19
C ASP A 313 -23.76 7.61 38.68
N TYR A 314 -23.23 6.70 39.47
CA TYR A 314 -23.19 6.81 40.92
C TYR A 314 -22.45 8.09 41.38
N TYR A 315 -21.26 8.37 40.86
CA TYR A 315 -20.49 9.55 41.21
C TYR A 315 -21.11 10.85 40.69
N ALA A 316 -21.74 10.81 39.49
CA ALA A 316 -22.47 11.94 38.96
C ALA A 316 -23.67 12.30 39.83
N ASP A 317 -24.50 11.32 40.21
CA ASP A 317 -25.65 11.51 41.10
C ASP A 317 -25.22 11.99 42.49
N LEU A 318 -24.15 11.43 43.02
CA LEU A 318 -23.61 11.81 44.33
C LEU A 318 -23.12 13.26 44.32
N ALA A 319 -22.42 13.68 43.27
CA ALA A 319 -21.94 15.04 43.10
C ALA A 319 -23.10 16.05 42.99
N ILE A 320 -24.10 15.75 42.12
CA ILE A 320 -25.31 16.58 41.98
C ILE A 320 -26.07 16.71 43.31
N ALA A 321 -26.26 15.58 44.00
CA ALA A 321 -26.94 15.57 45.31
C ALA A 321 -26.19 16.40 46.37
N ALA A 322 -24.86 16.23 46.46
CA ALA A 322 -24.02 16.97 47.39
C ALA A 322 -24.02 18.48 47.12
N MET A 323 -23.87 18.90 45.89
CA MET A 323 -23.91 20.32 45.50
C MET A 323 -25.29 20.93 45.72
N SER A 324 -26.36 20.21 45.35
CA SER A 324 -27.74 20.63 45.58
C SER A 324 -28.05 20.79 47.07
N ALA A 325 -27.55 19.90 47.94
CA ALA A 325 -27.74 19.96 49.38
C ALA A 325 -27.12 21.23 50.05
N LYS A 326 -26.11 21.81 49.41
CA LYS A 326 -25.49 23.10 49.83
C LYS A 326 -26.20 24.32 49.21
N GLY A 327 -27.19 24.11 48.39
CA GLY A 327 -27.99 25.17 47.76
C GLY A 327 -27.38 25.69 46.46
N ALA A 328 -26.34 25.06 45.92
CA ALA A 328 -25.74 25.47 44.65
C ALA A 328 -26.77 25.49 43.51
N THR A 329 -26.65 26.43 42.61
CA THR A 329 -27.48 26.47 41.40
C THR A 329 -26.97 25.46 40.41
N LEU A 330 -27.79 24.49 40.04
CA LEU A 330 -27.44 23.40 39.09
C LEU A 330 -27.60 23.88 37.64
N LEU A 331 -26.53 23.85 36.87
CA LEU A 331 -26.47 24.19 35.47
C LEU A 331 -26.12 22.94 34.62
N ASN A 332 -27.16 22.27 34.11
CA ASN A 332 -26.99 21.20 33.15
C ASN A 332 -26.74 21.81 31.76
N VAL A 333 -25.56 21.57 31.20
CA VAL A 333 -25.19 22.17 29.88
C VAL A 333 -25.98 21.64 28.70
N LEU A 334 -26.56 20.43 28.78
CA LEU A 334 -27.43 19.88 27.73
C LEU A 334 -28.78 20.61 27.66
N LYS A 335 -29.32 20.96 28.81
CA LYS A 335 -30.65 21.59 28.99
C LYS A 335 -30.58 22.73 30.00
N PRO A 336 -29.81 23.80 29.71
CA PRO A 336 -29.62 24.87 30.66
C PRO A 336 -30.90 25.64 30.93
N SER A 337 -31.22 25.90 32.21
CA SER A 337 -32.31 26.77 32.56
C SER A 337 -31.91 28.24 32.54
N ASP A 338 -32.82 29.15 32.16
CA ASP A 338 -32.54 30.60 32.12
C ASP A 338 -32.05 31.11 33.50
N ARG A 339 -32.57 30.55 34.60
CA ARG A 339 -32.14 30.87 35.94
C ARG A 339 -30.67 30.51 36.20
N ALA A 340 -30.25 29.31 35.73
CA ALA A 340 -28.89 28.85 35.93
C ALA A 340 -27.90 29.62 35.05
N LEU A 341 -28.29 29.90 33.80
CA LEU A 341 -27.50 30.76 32.91
C LEU A 341 -27.35 32.17 33.49
N ALA A 342 -28.44 32.74 34.00
CA ALA A 342 -28.40 34.07 34.63
C ALA A 342 -27.54 34.08 35.91
N ALA A 343 -27.54 33.01 36.71
CA ALA A 343 -26.73 32.91 37.91
C ALA A 343 -25.21 32.94 37.61
N LEU A 344 -24.79 32.33 36.51
CA LEU A 344 -23.40 32.32 36.01
C LEU A 344 -23.10 33.55 35.15
N GLY A 345 -24.12 34.29 34.69
CA GLY A 345 -23.95 35.31 33.67
C GLY A 345 -23.58 34.73 32.29
N ALA A 346 -23.96 33.48 32.05
CA ALA A 346 -23.59 32.72 30.83
C ALA A 346 -24.60 32.91 29.71
N ALA A 347 -24.09 32.85 28.49
CA ALA A 347 -24.90 32.82 27.26
C ALA A 347 -24.51 31.63 26.38
N ARG A 348 -25.50 30.95 25.83
CA ARG A 348 -25.28 29.93 24.81
C ARG A 348 -25.03 30.61 23.48
N LYS A 349 -23.97 30.21 22.79
CA LYS A 349 -23.56 30.72 21.50
C LYS A 349 -23.64 29.59 20.48
N ALA A 350 -24.16 29.93 19.31
CA ALA A 350 -24.14 29.01 18.16
C ALA A 350 -22.73 28.99 17.55
N ASP A 351 -22.37 27.89 16.94
CA ASP A 351 -21.17 27.79 16.16
C ASP A 351 -21.23 28.68 14.90
N ALA A 352 -20.09 29.17 14.46
CA ALA A 352 -19.95 30.04 13.29
C ALA A 352 -20.44 29.37 11.99
N GLU A 353 -20.34 28.06 11.88
CA GLU A 353 -20.76 27.25 10.73
C GLU A 353 -21.99 26.38 11.01
N GLY A 354 -22.53 26.44 12.25
CA GLY A 354 -23.72 25.68 12.63
C GLY A 354 -23.44 24.22 13.03
N ASP A 355 -22.18 23.87 13.33
CA ASP A 355 -21.81 22.57 13.87
C ASP A 355 -22.17 22.49 15.35
N SER A 356 -22.81 21.39 15.78
CA SER A 356 -23.17 21.16 17.18
C SER A 356 -21.98 21.13 18.12
N VAL A 357 -20.82 20.64 17.68
CA VAL A 357 -19.58 20.60 18.47
C VAL A 357 -19.04 21.99 18.76
N GLY A 358 -19.30 22.96 17.89
CA GLY A 358 -18.89 24.34 18.05
C GLY A 358 -19.88 25.20 18.85
N GLU A 359 -21.08 24.70 19.18
CA GLU A 359 -21.94 25.36 20.15
C GLU A 359 -21.25 25.41 21.52
N HIS A 360 -21.29 26.57 22.18
CA HIS A 360 -20.59 26.73 23.45
C HIS A 360 -21.38 27.60 24.42
N LEU A 361 -21.10 27.43 25.71
CA LEU A 361 -21.48 28.41 26.73
C LEU A 361 -20.34 29.39 26.94
N GLU A 362 -20.65 30.68 26.97
CA GLU A 362 -19.67 31.75 27.20
C GLU A 362 -20.09 32.58 28.38
N PHE A 363 -19.17 32.82 29.33
CA PHE A 363 -19.35 33.73 30.46
C PHE A 363 -18.04 34.43 30.85
N SER A 364 -18.19 35.60 31.43
CA SER A 364 -17.06 36.33 32.02
C SER A 364 -16.86 35.92 33.47
N PHE A 365 -15.64 35.59 33.81
CA PHE A 365 -15.21 35.35 35.18
C PHE A 365 -14.10 36.33 35.55
N GLU A 366 -14.48 37.43 36.14
CA GLU A 366 -13.63 38.59 36.43
C GLU A 366 -12.85 39.03 35.17
N ASN A 367 -11.53 38.85 35.12
CA ASN A 367 -10.68 39.21 33.99
C ASN A 367 -10.61 38.13 32.90
N PHE A 368 -11.24 36.99 33.11
CA PHE A 368 -11.26 35.89 32.15
C PHE A 368 -12.56 35.82 31.36
N LEU A 369 -12.46 35.50 30.09
CA LEU A 369 -13.56 35.01 29.26
C LEU A 369 -13.44 33.48 29.19
N ILE A 370 -14.46 32.78 29.72
CA ILE A 370 -14.50 31.32 29.73
C ILE A 370 -15.53 30.84 28.72
N ARG A 371 -15.13 29.85 27.91
CA ARG A 371 -16.04 29.15 26.98
C ARG A 371 -15.99 27.66 27.24
N LEU A 372 -17.14 27.03 27.25
CA LEU A 372 -17.31 25.58 27.40
C LEU A 372 -17.81 25.00 26.10
N PHE A 373 -17.02 24.13 25.51
CA PHE A 373 -17.31 23.45 24.24
C PHE A 373 -17.71 21.99 24.46
N ASN A 374 -18.16 21.32 23.40
CA ASN A 374 -18.62 19.94 23.42
C ASN A 374 -19.78 19.74 24.41
N LEU A 375 -20.81 20.52 24.25
CA LEU A 375 -21.99 20.55 25.15
C LEU A 375 -23.01 19.41 24.87
N HIS A 376 -22.78 18.61 23.81
CA HIS A 376 -23.67 17.50 23.43
C HIS A 376 -23.18 16.17 24.00
N THR A 377 -24.04 15.14 23.95
CA THR A 377 -23.66 13.77 24.22
C THR A 377 -23.22 13.13 22.92
N GLU A 378 -21.93 12.89 22.76
CA GLU A 378 -21.33 12.34 21.52
C GLU A 378 -21.21 10.82 21.56
N SER A 379 -21.05 10.25 22.73
CA SER A 379 -20.90 8.83 22.92
C SER A 379 -21.81 8.26 23.99
N THR A 380 -22.36 7.09 23.72
CA THR A 380 -23.07 6.28 24.71
C THR A 380 -22.22 5.12 25.22
N VAL A 381 -20.95 5.05 24.84
CA VAL A 381 -20.05 3.94 25.13
C VAL A 381 -18.74 4.42 25.75
N ASN A 382 -18.26 5.61 25.37
CA ASN A 382 -17.02 6.20 25.86
C ASN A 382 -17.31 7.58 26.46
N GLU A 383 -17.24 7.71 27.78
CA GLU A 383 -17.56 8.95 28.50
C GLU A 383 -16.51 10.03 28.29
N ASN A 384 -15.26 9.68 28.00
CA ASN A 384 -14.21 10.65 27.70
C ASN A 384 -14.56 11.53 26.49
N LEU A 385 -15.27 10.99 25.49
CA LEU A 385 -15.76 11.76 24.34
C LEU A 385 -16.83 12.79 24.72
N ASN A 386 -17.43 12.66 25.88
CA ASN A 386 -18.40 13.60 26.40
C ASN A 386 -17.75 14.73 27.24
N SER A 387 -16.43 14.76 27.37
CA SER A 387 -15.70 15.76 28.12
C SER A 387 -16.05 17.19 27.70
N ILE A 388 -16.36 18.07 28.66
CA ILE A 388 -16.49 19.50 28.41
C ILE A 388 -15.10 20.09 28.27
N VAL A 389 -14.78 20.61 27.09
CA VAL A 389 -13.51 21.30 26.85
C VAL A 389 -13.66 22.77 27.17
N THR A 390 -12.76 23.28 28.02
CA THR A 390 -12.81 24.65 28.52
C THR A 390 -11.72 25.52 27.92
N THR A 391 -12.09 26.67 27.37
CA THR A 391 -11.12 27.72 27.02
C THR A 391 -11.20 28.84 28.00
N VAL A 392 -10.04 29.38 28.43
CA VAL A 392 -9.89 30.51 29.33
C VAL A 392 -9.06 31.56 28.61
N LYS A 393 -9.58 32.77 28.44
CA LYS A 393 -8.92 33.84 27.68
C LYS A 393 -8.82 35.11 28.50
N LYS A 394 -7.64 35.76 28.51
CA LYS A 394 -7.41 37.09 29.03
C LYS A 394 -6.63 37.91 27.97
N GLY A 395 -7.29 38.91 27.38
CA GLY A 395 -6.72 39.69 26.28
C GLY A 395 -6.33 38.78 25.11
N ASP A 396 -5.04 38.80 24.75
CA ASP A 396 -4.52 37.95 23.66
C ASP A 396 -3.99 36.60 24.13
N SER A 397 -3.98 36.34 25.45
CA SER A 397 -3.48 35.09 26.03
C SER A 397 -4.62 34.11 26.29
N GLY A 398 -4.39 32.84 25.98
CA GLY A 398 -5.41 31.82 26.14
C GLY A 398 -4.88 30.49 26.68
N ALA A 399 -5.79 29.76 27.34
CA ALA A 399 -5.61 28.39 27.78
C ALA A 399 -6.71 27.50 27.17
N ILE A 400 -6.35 26.27 26.80
CA ILE A 400 -7.28 25.19 26.47
C ILE A 400 -7.09 24.06 27.48
N LEU A 401 -8.19 23.66 28.13
CA LEU A 401 -8.25 22.59 29.11
C LEU A 401 -9.10 21.47 28.49
N MET A 402 -8.44 20.40 28.02
CA MET A 402 -9.08 19.36 27.21
C MET A 402 -9.86 18.33 28.03
N ALA A 403 -9.83 18.41 29.39
CA ALA A 403 -10.32 17.32 30.24
C ALA A 403 -9.75 15.96 29.77
N ASP A 404 -10.60 14.95 29.54
CA ASP A 404 -10.16 13.65 29.04
C ASP A 404 -10.59 13.36 27.60
N MET A 405 -10.83 14.42 26.82
CA MET A 405 -11.18 14.30 25.39
C MET A 405 -10.22 13.37 24.65
N GLU A 406 -10.77 12.38 24.00
CA GLU A 406 -10.05 11.37 23.25
C GLU A 406 -10.19 11.51 21.72
N LEU A 407 -9.37 10.73 20.99
CA LEU A 407 -9.26 10.75 19.53
C LEU A 407 -10.46 10.12 18.82
N ASP A 408 -11.23 9.28 19.52
CA ASP A 408 -12.29 8.50 18.92
C ASP A 408 -13.35 9.39 18.24
N ASN A 409 -13.84 8.94 17.08
CA ASN A 409 -14.78 9.68 16.23
C ASN A 409 -14.32 11.11 15.86
N TYR A 410 -13.01 11.35 15.82
CA TYR A 410 -12.42 12.66 15.50
C TYR A 410 -12.85 13.78 16.50
N MET A 411 -13.27 13.40 17.71
CA MET A 411 -13.84 14.37 18.64
C MET A 411 -12.81 15.38 19.12
N GLU A 412 -11.58 14.96 19.36
CA GLU A 412 -10.51 15.87 19.75
C GLU A 412 -10.27 16.94 18.67
N SER A 413 -10.05 16.55 17.40
CA SER A 413 -9.79 17.49 16.33
C SER A 413 -11.00 18.35 15.98
N ARG A 414 -12.18 17.76 15.94
CA ARG A 414 -13.44 18.51 15.69
C ARG A 414 -13.65 19.59 16.76
N THR A 415 -13.37 19.27 18.03
CA THR A 415 -13.48 20.24 19.11
C THR A 415 -12.43 21.37 18.97
N VAL A 416 -11.19 21.01 18.64
CA VAL A 416 -10.13 22.00 18.40
C VAL A 416 -10.43 22.87 17.19
N GLU A 417 -10.87 22.29 16.08
CA GLU A 417 -11.32 23.02 14.90
C GLU A 417 -12.47 23.96 15.22
N ALA A 418 -13.45 23.51 16.02
CA ALA A 418 -14.55 24.34 16.45
C ALA A 418 -14.09 25.52 17.33
N ILE A 419 -13.16 25.32 18.25
CA ILE A 419 -12.55 26.38 19.05
C ILE A 419 -11.87 27.42 18.16
N LEU A 420 -11.03 26.98 17.22
CA LEU A 420 -10.29 27.87 16.31
C LEU A 420 -11.22 28.56 15.29
N ARG A 421 -12.31 27.90 14.87
CA ARG A 421 -13.33 28.47 13.99
C ARG A 421 -14.11 29.62 14.69
N ASN A 422 -14.46 29.42 15.97
CA ASN A 422 -15.16 30.43 16.76
C ASN A 422 -14.24 31.55 17.29
N ASP A 423 -12.93 31.34 17.36
CA ASP A 423 -11.93 32.36 17.69
C ASP A 423 -10.65 32.12 16.83
N PRO A 424 -10.62 32.57 15.56
CA PRO A 424 -9.48 32.34 14.66
C PRO A 424 -8.15 32.94 15.13
N ASN A 425 -8.19 33.84 16.12
CA ASN A 425 -7.02 34.47 16.72
C ASN A 425 -6.72 33.90 18.11
N PHE A 426 -7.30 32.75 18.45
CA PHE A 426 -7.05 32.13 19.73
C PHE A 426 -5.58 31.70 19.84
N LYS A 427 -4.88 32.19 20.85
CA LYS A 427 -3.50 31.84 21.09
C LYS A 427 -3.43 30.85 22.24
N THR A 428 -2.89 29.70 22.00
CA THR A 428 -2.74 28.66 23.04
C THR A 428 -1.45 28.87 23.82
N ASP A 429 -1.47 29.77 24.79
CA ASP A 429 -0.34 30.00 25.71
C ASP A 429 -0.22 28.86 26.73
N VAL A 430 -1.34 28.22 27.07
CA VAL A 430 -1.42 27.07 27.97
C VAL A 430 -2.32 25.98 27.37
N TYR A 431 -1.84 24.78 27.39
CA TYR A 431 -2.57 23.59 26.94
C TYR A 431 -2.53 22.53 28.06
N LYS A 432 -3.67 22.22 28.69
CA LYS A 432 -3.79 21.02 29.52
C LYS A 432 -4.00 19.83 28.58
N ALA A 433 -3.08 18.91 28.60
CA ALA A 433 -3.15 17.73 27.80
C ALA A 433 -4.42 16.93 28.03
N GLY A 434 -5.09 16.49 26.99
CA GLY A 434 -6.25 15.62 27.06
C GLY A 434 -5.90 14.29 27.73
N HIS A 435 -6.85 13.71 28.47
CA HIS A 435 -6.74 12.44 29.17
C HIS A 435 -5.39 12.33 29.91
N HIS A 436 -5.10 13.31 30.76
CA HIS A 436 -3.88 13.43 31.56
C HIS A 436 -2.57 13.36 30.77
N GLY A 437 -2.63 13.37 29.43
CA GLY A 437 -1.51 13.16 28.52
C GLY A 437 -1.35 11.70 28.06
N TYR A 438 -2.36 10.86 28.19
CA TYR A 438 -2.34 9.50 27.63
C TYR A 438 -2.32 9.46 26.10
N SER A 439 -1.99 8.29 25.56
CA SER A 439 -1.87 8.05 24.11
C SER A 439 -3.19 8.03 23.37
N THR A 440 -4.30 7.95 24.07
CA THR A 440 -5.66 8.01 23.49
C THR A 440 -6.10 9.42 23.13
N SER A 441 -5.23 10.40 23.38
CA SER A 441 -5.45 11.84 23.19
C SER A 441 -4.18 12.53 22.70
N ASN A 442 -4.26 13.80 22.39
CA ASN A 442 -3.12 14.66 22.03
C ASN A 442 -2.48 14.27 20.69
N SER A 443 -3.31 14.18 19.64
CA SER A 443 -2.85 13.83 18.31
C SER A 443 -1.82 14.81 17.74
N TYR A 444 -1.08 14.33 16.75
CA TYR A 444 -0.17 15.19 15.99
C TYR A 444 -0.89 16.41 15.41
N ASP A 445 -2.08 16.21 14.84
CA ASP A 445 -2.84 17.27 14.20
C ASP A 445 -3.39 18.29 15.21
N THR A 446 -3.87 17.85 16.36
CA THR A 446 -4.25 18.73 17.50
C THR A 446 -3.09 19.58 17.98
N ILE A 447 -1.95 18.97 18.31
CA ILE A 447 -0.76 19.71 18.79
C ILE A 447 -0.25 20.69 17.73
N ARG A 448 -0.28 20.29 16.45
CA ARG A 448 0.11 21.15 15.34
C ARG A 448 -0.85 22.33 15.15
N ALA A 449 -2.15 22.09 15.21
CA ALA A 449 -3.16 23.13 15.05
C ALA A 449 -3.10 24.16 16.20
N LEU A 450 -2.95 23.70 17.44
CA LEU A 450 -2.91 24.55 18.62
C LEU A 450 -1.56 25.23 18.82
N ASN A 451 -0.46 24.63 18.38
CA ASN A 451 0.92 25.11 18.56
C ASN A 451 1.18 25.69 19.97
N PRO A 452 0.98 24.90 21.05
CA PRO A 452 0.95 25.41 22.39
C PRO A 452 2.32 25.88 22.88
N VAL A 453 2.35 27.00 23.58
CA VAL A 453 3.58 27.56 24.21
C VAL A 453 3.96 26.76 25.45
N ASN A 454 2.98 26.47 26.31
CA ASN A 454 3.17 25.71 27.55
C ASN A 454 2.13 24.60 27.59
N CYS A 455 2.56 23.41 27.84
CA CYS A 455 1.68 22.26 28.03
C CYS A 455 1.76 21.75 29.46
N VAL A 456 0.63 21.39 30.05
CA VAL A 456 0.56 20.80 31.38
C VAL A 456 0.00 19.41 31.32
N VAL A 457 0.73 18.47 31.91
CA VAL A 457 0.36 17.04 32.01
C VAL A 457 0.05 16.76 33.48
N THR A 458 -1.13 16.18 33.73
CA THR A 458 -1.65 15.93 35.08
C THR A 458 -1.46 14.51 35.58
N THR A 459 -0.79 13.68 34.80
CA THR A 459 -0.51 12.29 35.21
C THR A 459 0.60 12.18 36.22
N ASN A 460 0.44 11.24 37.13
CA ASN A 460 1.40 10.91 38.17
C ASN A 460 2.20 9.63 37.94
N TYR A 461 2.01 9.00 36.79
CA TYR A 461 2.55 7.67 36.48
C TYR A 461 4.09 7.67 36.56
N ARG A 462 4.67 6.95 37.54
CA ARG A 462 6.12 6.80 37.72
C ARG A 462 6.81 6.01 36.62
N ALA A 463 6.06 5.23 35.88
CA ALA A 463 6.53 4.56 34.68
C ALA A 463 5.79 5.17 33.48
N PRO A 464 6.40 6.07 32.70
CA PRO A 464 5.80 6.43 31.43
C PRO A 464 5.62 5.14 30.66
N ARG A 465 4.42 4.87 30.17
CA ARG A 465 4.28 3.95 29.06
C ARG A 465 5.12 4.60 27.95
N PRO A 466 6.29 4.03 27.57
CA PRO A 466 7.38 4.81 26.98
C PRO A 466 7.07 5.43 25.62
N SER A 467 5.93 5.07 25.02
CA SER A 467 5.65 5.36 23.61
C SER A 467 4.99 6.71 23.34
N SER A 468 4.02 7.12 24.15
CA SER A 468 3.22 8.30 23.83
C SER A 468 3.79 9.62 24.33
N TYR A 469 4.29 9.67 25.55
CA TYR A 469 4.86 10.90 26.14
C TYR A 469 6.05 11.46 25.37
N THR A 470 6.83 10.58 24.79
CA THR A 470 8.05 10.92 24.11
C THR A 470 7.82 11.78 22.87
N LEU A 471 6.85 11.38 22.05
CA LEU A 471 6.59 12.11 20.81
C LEU A 471 5.80 13.39 21.08
N PHE A 472 4.83 13.34 21.98
CA PHE A 472 4.10 14.49 22.44
C PHE A 472 5.04 15.60 22.96
N ASN A 473 5.95 15.27 23.90
CA ASN A 473 6.95 16.22 24.39
C ASN A 473 7.85 16.73 23.27
N TYR A 474 8.29 15.84 22.38
CA TYR A 474 9.11 16.22 21.24
C TYR A 474 8.39 17.22 20.32
N LEU A 475 7.12 17.00 20.00
CA LEU A 475 6.37 17.90 19.12
C LEU A 475 6.20 19.29 19.74
N ILE A 476 5.90 19.35 21.03
CA ILE A 476 5.76 20.63 21.74
C ILE A 476 7.11 21.35 21.81
N GLU A 477 8.19 20.68 22.19
CA GLU A 477 9.53 21.26 22.25
C GLU A 477 10.03 21.69 20.87
N LYS A 478 9.69 20.93 19.80
CA LYS A 478 10.05 21.26 18.42
C LYS A 478 9.40 22.55 17.95
N SER A 479 8.20 22.85 18.43
CA SER A 479 7.47 24.11 18.17
C SER A 479 7.95 25.26 19.06
N GLY A 480 8.95 25.03 19.90
CA GLY A 480 9.44 26.02 20.87
C GLY A 480 8.64 26.05 22.17
N GLY A 481 7.68 25.15 22.35
CA GLY A 481 6.87 24.99 23.54
C GLY A 481 7.62 24.29 24.68
N LYS A 482 7.00 24.25 25.82
CA LYS A 482 7.52 23.64 27.06
C LYS A 482 6.47 22.72 27.66
N VAL A 483 6.88 21.60 28.22
CA VAL A 483 6.00 20.68 28.94
C VAL A 483 6.27 20.77 30.43
N PHE A 484 5.21 20.84 31.22
CA PHE A 484 5.25 20.90 32.70
C PHE A 484 4.43 19.71 33.24
N ARG A 485 4.89 19.14 34.32
CA ARG A 485 4.19 18.03 34.99
C ARG A 485 3.66 18.50 36.33
N ALA A 486 2.36 18.34 36.56
CA ALA A 486 1.70 18.69 37.79
C ALA A 486 1.87 17.62 38.89
N SER A 487 3.05 17.00 39.04
CA SER A 487 3.26 15.86 39.95
C SER A 487 4.60 15.89 40.69
N GLU A 488 5.42 16.95 40.56
CA GLU A 488 6.76 16.95 41.14
C GLU A 488 6.93 18.01 42.24
N ASN A 489 7.01 17.57 43.48
CA ASN A 489 7.51 18.34 44.65
C ASN A 489 6.94 19.77 44.85
N SER A 490 5.76 20.03 44.30
CA SER A 490 5.07 21.30 44.39
C SER A 490 3.58 21.06 44.53
N PRO A 491 2.83 21.78 45.37
CA PRO A 491 1.40 21.63 45.48
C PRO A 491 0.60 21.93 44.20
N ALA A 492 1.17 22.74 43.30
CA ALA A 492 0.57 23.02 41.99
C ALA A 492 1.59 23.56 40.98
N VAL A 493 1.31 23.35 39.72
CA VAL A 493 1.85 24.15 38.61
C VAL A 493 0.84 25.25 38.33
N ILE A 494 1.32 26.47 38.17
CA ILE A 494 0.46 27.66 38.02
C ILE A 494 0.81 28.36 36.71
N ALA A 495 -0.21 28.65 35.91
CA ALA A 495 -0.11 29.56 34.77
C ALA A 495 -0.65 30.95 35.23
N GLU A 496 0.23 31.91 35.30
CA GLU A 496 -0.12 33.29 35.65
C GLU A 496 -0.21 34.17 34.42
N PHE A 497 -1.38 34.77 34.20
CA PHE A 497 -1.72 35.61 33.04
C PHE A 497 -1.39 37.07 33.33
N GLY A 498 -0.20 37.49 32.97
CA GLY A 498 0.27 38.87 33.09
C GLY A 498 0.03 39.71 31.81
N ASN A 499 0.40 40.98 31.88
CA ASN A 499 0.29 41.90 30.74
C ASN A 499 1.28 41.59 29.60
N GLN A 500 2.27 40.71 29.81
CA GLN A 500 3.27 40.35 28.83
C GLN A 500 3.14 38.88 28.37
N GLY A 501 2.02 38.24 28.64
CA GLY A 501 1.77 36.83 28.35
C GLY A 501 1.68 35.99 29.61
N VAL A 502 1.87 34.66 29.44
CA VAL A 502 1.70 33.68 30.52
C VAL A 502 3.04 33.24 31.08
N SER A 503 3.17 33.26 32.39
CA SER A 503 4.31 32.77 33.14
C SER A 503 3.96 31.45 33.83
N MET A 504 4.82 30.45 33.69
CA MET A 504 4.63 29.15 34.37
C MET A 504 5.39 29.15 35.70
N LEU A 505 4.67 28.95 36.80
CA LEU A 505 5.17 29.03 38.15
C LEU A 505 4.91 27.70 38.89
N ARG A 506 5.62 27.49 39.99
CA ARG A 506 5.36 26.45 40.99
C ARG A 506 5.08 27.08 42.33
N LEU A 507 4.04 26.60 42.99
CA LEU A 507 3.75 26.98 44.34
C LEU A 507 4.73 26.27 45.30
N THR A 508 5.47 27.01 46.11
CA THR A 508 6.40 26.48 47.15
C THR A 508 5.85 26.59 48.53
N SER A 509 5.01 27.58 48.79
CA SER A 509 4.21 27.78 50.01
C SER A 509 3.02 28.67 49.65
N LYS A 510 2.09 28.87 50.60
CA LYS A 510 0.85 29.65 50.42
C LYS A 510 1.03 30.92 49.54
N ASP A 511 2.06 31.71 49.80
CA ASP A 511 2.27 33.00 49.11
C ASP A 511 3.56 33.05 48.29
N THR A 512 4.22 31.91 48.12
CA THR A 512 5.52 31.88 47.48
C THR A 512 5.47 31.03 46.25
N VAL A 513 5.75 31.65 45.11
CA VAL A 513 5.87 30.99 43.82
C VAL A 513 7.31 31.13 43.31
N THR A 514 7.76 30.16 42.58
CA THR A 514 9.02 30.17 41.86
C THR A 514 8.77 29.79 40.39
N THR A 515 9.66 30.16 39.48
CA THR A 515 9.54 29.74 38.07
C THR A 515 9.49 28.23 37.97
N ALA A 516 8.50 27.71 37.27
CA ALA A 516 8.40 26.28 37.00
C ALA A 516 9.50 25.82 36.06
N VAL A 517 10.09 24.70 36.37
CA VAL A 517 11.08 24.06 35.49
C VAL A 517 10.35 23.10 34.56
N PRO A 518 10.53 23.20 33.23
CA PRO A 518 9.95 22.27 32.28
C PRO A 518 10.39 20.83 32.57
N TRP A 519 9.44 19.92 32.45
CA TRP A 519 9.71 18.50 32.57
C TRP A 519 10.33 17.96 31.28
N ARG A 520 11.42 17.24 31.39
CA ARG A 520 12.08 16.61 30.26
C ARG A 520 12.19 15.12 30.50
N THR A 521 11.72 14.33 29.53
CA THR A 521 11.91 12.89 29.49
C THR A 521 13.14 12.55 28.65
N ALA A 522 14.00 11.67 29.18
CA ALA A 522 15.02 11.03 28.35
C ALA A 522 14.32 10.03 27.42
N VAL A 523 14.46 10.27 26.14
CA VAL A 523 13.90 9.40 25.10
C VAL A 523 14.94 8.37 24.71
N SER A 524 14.66 7.09 24.94
CA SER A 524 15.51 6.01 24.49
C SER A 524 15.28 5.73 23.00
N ASP A 525 16.37 5.49 22.25
CA ASP A 525 16.31 5.07 20.84
C ASP A 525 15.54 3.76 20.66
N GLY A 526 14.99 3.56 19.48
CA GLY A 526 14.31 2.34 19.08
C GLY A 526 12.85 2.52 18.69
N TRP A 527 12.18 1.39 18.47
CA TRP A 527 10.78 1.34 18.06
C TRP A 527 9.84 1.73 19.20
N ARG A 528 8.82 2.55 18.87
CA ARG A 528 7.73 2.95 19.77
C ARG A 528 6.41 2.90 19.02
N GLN A 529 5.30 2.75 19.74
CA GLN A 529 3.96 2.83 19.19
C GLN A 529 3.32 4.15 19.58
N TRP A 530 2.58 4.74 18.66
CA TRP A 530 1.86 5.98 18.85
C TRP A 530 0.68 6.12 17.89
N TYR A 531 -0.31 6.94 18.27
CA TYR A 531 -1.42 7.34 17.42
C TYR A 531 -1.06 8.63 16.69
N PRO A 532 -0.70 8.58 15.41
CA PRO A 532 -0.30 9.77 14.67
C PRO A 532 -1.49 10.62 14.21
N ASN A 533 -2.64 10.01 14.02
CA ASN A 533 -3.86 10.61 13.50
C ASN A 533 -5.07 10.00 14.19
N GLU A 534 -6.18 10.72 14.16
CA GLU A 534 -7.49 10.34 14.72
C GLU A 534 -8.22 9.23 13.95
N ASP A 535 -7.57 8.65 12.94
CA ASP A 535 -8.15 7.60 12.11
C ASP A 535 -8.32 6.30 12.90
N SER A 536 -9.35 6.28 13.70
CA SER A 536 -9.95 5.13 14.36
C SER A 536 -9.30 4.59 15.64
N PHE A 537 -10.10 4.56 16.66
CA PHE A 537 -9.97 3.85 17.92
C PHE A 537 -9.92 2.32 17.82
N ASN A 538 -9.75 1.77 16.66
CA ASN A 538 -9.36 0.38 16.54
C ASN A 538 -7.89 0.28 16.94
N LEU A 539 -7.51 -0.72 17.72
CA LEU A 539 -6.13 -1.13 18.00
C LEU A 539 -5.25 -1.21 16.72
N THR A 540 -5.86 -1.15 15.55
CA THR A 540 -5.27 -0.98 14.23
C THR A 540 -4.75 0.43 13.94
N GLY A 541 -5.15 1.44 14.70
CA GLY A 541 -4.71 2.84 14.54
C GLY A 541 -3.33 3.14 15.13
N LEU A 542 -2.81 2.27 16.03
CA LEU A 542 -1.46 2.40 16.55
C LEU A 542 -0.44 2.23 15.43
N LYS A 543 0.32 3.28 15.18
CA LYS A 543 1.43 3.27 14.22
C LYS A 543 2.76 3.13 14.95
N TRP A 544 3.71 2.50 14.30
CA TRP A 544 5.07 2.46 14.78
C TRP A 544 5.82 3.72 14.37
N ILE A 545 6.66 4.20 15.27
CA ILE A 545 7.64 5.26 15.02
C ILE A 545 9.02 4.74 15.43
N TYR A 546 10.06 5.30 14.87
CA TYR A 546 11.44 4.99 15.28
C TYR A 546 12.15 6.23 15.80
N ILE A 547 12.70 6.11 16.99
CA ILE A 547 13.48 7.16 17.64
C ILE A 547 14.97 6.88 17.43
N GLN A 548 15.72 7.87 17.01
CA GLN A 548 17.17 7.82 16.91
C GLN A 548 17.78 9.12 17.43
N SER A 549 18.73 8.98 18.33
CA SER A 549 19.37 10.13 19.02
C SER A 549 18.32 11.05 19.66
N GLY A 550 17.33 10.44 20.31
CA GLY A 550 16.27 11.15 21.01
C GLY A 550 15.21 11.82 20.11
N SER A 551 15.25 11.63 18.80
CA SER A 551 14.31 12.25 17.85
C SER A 551 13.61 11.20 16.99
N PRO A 552 12.31 11.34 16.69
CA PRO A 552 11.61 10.48 15.76
C PRO A 552 12.09 10.73 14.32
N LEU A 553 12.22 9.65 13.55
CA LEU A 553 12.63 9.73 12.15
C LEU A 553 11.42 9.89 11.24
N LYS A 554 11.62 10.64 10.15
CA LYS A 554 10.66 10.80 9.07
C LYS A 554 11.32 10.69 7.69
N GLY A 555 10.52 10.44 6.65
CA GLY A 555 11.03 10.14 5.32
C GLY A 555 11.69 8.77 5.28
N TRP A 556 12.62 8.57 4.36
CA TRP A 556 13.39 7.35 4.25
C TRP A 556 14.49 7.27 5.31
N PHE A 557 14.54 6.15 6.02
CA PHE A 557 15.62 5.88 6.99
C PHE A 557 15.99 4.40 6.99
N LYS A 558 17.18 4.09 7.51
CA LYS A 558 17.75 2.75 7.50
C LYS A 558 18.04 2.28 8.92
N ILE A 559 17.62 1.05 9.22
CA ILE A 559 17.96 0.36 10.48
C ILE A 559 18.66 -0.94 10.11
N GLY A 560 19.95 -1.04 10.45
CA GLY A 560 20.77 -2.14 9.96
C GLY A 560 20.87 -2.13 8.43
N SER A 561 20.49 -3.23 7.78
CA SER A 561 20.43 -3.34 6.32
C SER A 561 19.13 -2.85 5.70
N ASP A 562 18.09 -2.66 6.51
CA ASP A 562 16.71 -2.54 6.05
C ASP A 562 16.26 -1.08 5.94
N TRP A 563 15.53 -0.75 4.88
CA TRP A 563 14.93 0.54 4.65
C TRP A 563 13.49 0.59 5.14
N TYR A 564 13.13 1.74 5.68
CA TYR A 564 11.80 2.08 6.21
C TYR A 564 11.40 3.47 5.74
N PHE A 565 10.11 3.73 5.72
CA PHE A 565 9.58 5.06 5.42
C PHE A 565 8.56 5.49 6.47
N ALA A 566 8.71 6.69 6.99
CA ALA A 566 7.73 7.31 7.87
C ALA A 566 7.21 8.62 7.28
N ARG A 567 5.94 8.91 7.48
CA ARG A 567 5.28 10.14 7.05
C ARG A 567 5.82 11.36 7.80
N ASP A 568 5.33 12.54 7.42
CA ASP A 568 5.64 13.79 8.14
C ASP A 568 5.18 13.79 9.59
N ASN A 569 4.14 13.03 9.91
CA ASN A 569 3.67 12.76 11.28
C ASN A 569 4.45 11.64 11.98
N TYR A 570 5.60 11.23 11.46
CA TYR A 570 6.50 10.19 11.96
C TYR A 570 5.97 8.76 11.94
N SER A 571 4.72 8.54 11.50
CA SER A 571 4.15 7.18 11.43
C SER A 571 4.83 6.34 10.36
N LEU A 572 5.18 5.10 10.73
CA LEU A 572 5.72 4.12 9.82
C LEU A 572 4.68 3.70 8.79
N GLU A 573 5.07 3.66 7.53
CA GLU A 573 4.23 3.19 6.44
C GLU A 573 4.35 1.69 6.24
N SER A 574 3.30 1.10 5.67
CA SER A 574 3.24 -0.26 5.15
C SER A 574 2.38 -0.28 3.88
N GLY A 575 2.55 -1.33 3.06
CA GLY A 575 1.88 -1.41 1.78
C GLY A 575 2.54 -0.54 0.70
N TRP A 576 1.75 -0.11 -0.28
CA TRP A 576 2.22 0.73 -1.37
C TRP A 576 2.45 2.18 -0.93
N ILE A 577 3.60 2.72 -1.27
CA ILE A 577 3.90 4.14 -1.11
C ILE A 577 4.45 4.72 -2.41
N THR A 578 4.10 5.96 -2.69
CA THR A 578 4.66 6.72 -3.81
C THR A 578 5.59 7.81 -3.26
N TYR A 579 6.84 7.80 -3.69
CA TYR A 579 7.82 8.81 -3.30
C TYR A 579 8.71 9.18 -4.50
N GLY A 580 8.81 10.46 -4.80
CA GLY A 580 9.59 10.96 -5.93
C GLY A 580 9.16 10.38 -7.28
N ASN A 581 7.86 10.21 -7.52
CA ASN A 581 7.26 9.58 -8.71
C ASN A 581 7.65 8.10 -8.92
N LYS A 582 8.03 7.42 -7.86
CA LYS A 582 8.33 5.98 -7.85
C LYS A 582 7.47 5.28 -6.81
N ASN A 583 7.02 4.09 -7.12
CA ASN A 583 6.24 3.26 -6.22
C ASN A 583 7.16 2.24 -5.54
N TYR A 584 6.97 2.08 -4.25
CA TYR A 584 7.67 1.13 -3.39
C TYR A 584 6.65 0.34 -2.59
N TYR A 585 7.03 -0.82 -2.12
CA TYR A 585 6.18 -1.62 -1.24
C TYR A 585 6.91 -1.94 0.06
N LEU A 586 6.25 -1.62 1.17
CA LEU A 586 6.73 -1.95 2.50
C LEU A 586 5.85 -3.08 3.07
N ASN A 587 6.48 -4.08 3.68
CA ASN A 587 5.74 -5.17 4.30
C ASN A 587 4.99 -4.70 5.56
N ASP A 588 4.23 -5.58 6.21
CA ASP A 588 3.43 -5.27 7.41
C ASP A 588 4.27 -4.76 8.60
N ARG A 589 5.59 -4.95 8.56
CA ARG A 589 6.53 -4.42 9.55
C ARG A 589 7.20 -3.12 9.10
N GLY A 590 6.72 -2.53 8.00
CA GLY A 590 7.24 -1.29 7.44
C GLY A 590 8.59 -1.41 6.72
N LYS A 591 9.15 -2.63 6.57
CA LYS A 591 10.39 -2.85 5.85
C LYS A 591 10.14 -2.81 4.34
N MET A 592 10.92 -2.01 3.62
CA MET A 592 10.91 -1.95 2.15
C MET A 592 11.36 -3.28 1.55
N LEU A 593 10.59 -3.80 0.63
CA LEU A 593 10.94 -5.00 -0.13
C LEU A 593 11.78 -4.61 -1.35
N THR A 594 12.80 -5.43 -1.63
CA THR A 594 13.69 -5.25 -2.78
C THR A 594 13.89 -6.57 -3.48
N ASN A 595 14.04 -6.54 -4.81
CA ASN A 595 14.24 -7.73 -5.61
C ASN A 595 13.17 -8.80 -5.34
N TYR A 596 11.92 -8.36 -5.25
CA TYR A 596 10.84 -9.16 -4.70
C TYR A 596 9.54 -9.06 -5.54
N TRP A 597 8.81 -10.17 -5.61
CA TRP A 597 7.49 -10.23 -6.21
C TRP A 597 6.41 -10.00 -5.15
N VAL A 598 5.60 -8.99 -5.36
CA VAL A 598 4.45 -8.64 -4.49
C VAL A 598 3.16 -9.04 -5.18
N SER A 599 2.27 -9.71 -4.44
CA SER A 599 0.90 -9.98 -4.89
C SER A 599 -0.08 -9.21 -4.03
N THR A 600 -0.86 -8.34 -4.66
CA THR A 600 -1.93 -7.59 -4.01
C THR A 600 -3.09 -7.41 -4.99
N ASP A 601 -4.33 -7.47 -4.52
CA ASP A 601 -5.55 -7.35 -5.31
C ASP A 601 -5.63 -8.30 -6.52
N GLY A 602 -5.05 -9.51 -6.36
CA GLY A 602 -5.02 -10.53 -7.41
C GLY A 602 -4.02 -10.26 -8.55
N LYS A 603 -3.22 -9.21 -8.44
CA LYS A 603 -2.18 -8.84 -9.39
C LYS A 603 -0.79 -9.07 -8.81
N TRP A 604 0.20 -9.26 -9.69
CA TRP A 604 1.59 -9.42 -9.33
C TRP A 604 2.40 -8.23 -9.80
N TYR A 605 3.33 -7.77 -8.96
CA TYR A 605 4.22 -6.65 -9.19
C TYR A 605 5.65 -7.06 -8.87
N TYR A 606 6.62 -6.45 -9.52
CA TYR A 606 8.03 -6.70 -9.25
C TYR A 606 8.75 -5.45 -8.77
N LEU A 607 9.47 -5.59 -7.69
CA LEU A 607 10.33 -4.55 -7.10
C LEU A 607 11.78 -4.87 -7.43
N ASP A 608 12.52 -3.90 -7.93
CA ASP A 608 13.95 -4.06 -8.25
C ASP A 608 14.86 -4.06 -6.99
N ASN A 609 16.16 -4.09 -7.21
CA ASN A 609 17.16 -4.04 -6.14
C ASN A 609 17.07 -2.76 -5.28
N SER A 610 16.51 -1.69 -5.83
CA SER A 610 16.31 -0.41 -5.14
C SER A 610 14.93 -0.32 -4.48
N GLY A 611 14.11 -1.36 -4.57
CA GLY A 611 12.73 -1.40 -4.07
C GLY A 611 11.71 -0.70 -4.98
N VAL A 612 12.12 -0.24 -6.17
CA VAL A 612 11.24 0.46 -7.09
C VAL A 612 10.39 -0.53 -7.88
N MET A 613 9.07 -0.30 -7.91
CA MET A 613 8.14 -1.06 -8.74
C MET A 613 8.52 -0.89 -10.22
N GLN A 614 8.63 -2.01 -10.92
CA GLN A 614 9.03 -2.06 -12.31
C GLN A 614 7.81 -2.07 -13.24
N THR A 615 7.97 -1.43 -14.40
CA THR A 615 7.03 -1.44 -15.52
C THR A 615 7.74 -1.92 -16.78
N GLY A 616 6.99 -2.37 -17.78
CA GLY A 616 7.59 -2.89 -19.02
C GLY A 616 8.30 -4.24 -18.82
N TRP A 617 9.43 -4.43 -19.47
CA TRP A 617 10.16 -5.70 -19.45
C TRP A 617 10.95 -5.91 -18.16
N VAL A 618 10.71 -7.04 -17.50
CA VAL A 618 11.39 -7.46 -16.26
C VAL A 618 12.05 -8.82 -16.47
N SER A 619 13.32 -8.91 -16.05
CA SER A 619 14.05 -10.19 -15.97
C SER A 619 14.22 -10.60 -14.51
N SER A 620 13.68 -11.75 -14.15
CA SER A 620 13.78 -12.28 -12.78
C SER A 620 13.94 -13.79 -12.81
N GLY A 621 14.94 -14.33 -12.09
CA GLY A 621 15.24 -15.76 -12.06
C GLY A 621 15.54 -16.35 -13.44
N GLY A 622 16.20 -15.62 -14.33
CA GLY A 622 16.52 -16.05 -15.69
C GLY A 622 15.32 -16.13 -16.64
N LYS A 623 14.17 -15.62 -16.25
CA LYS A 623 12.92 -15.57 -17.02
C LYS A 623 12.51 -14.14 -17.30
N TRP A 624 11.83 -13.92 -18.43
CA TRP A 624 11.29 -12.64 -18.80
C TRP A 624 9.81 -12.53 -18.49
N TYR A 625 9.41 -11.36 -18.05
CA TYR A 625 8.05 -10.96 -17.73
C TYR A 625 7.75 -9.60 -18.36
N LEU A 626 6.50 -9.27 -18.52
CA LEU A 626 6.06 -7.96 -18.99
C LEU A 626 5.06 -7.39 -17.98
N MET A 627 5.33 -6.16 -17.59
CA MET A 627 4.46 -5.40 -16.68
C MET A 627 3.74 -4.31 -17.46
N ASP A 628 2.51 -3.99 -17.11
CA ASP A 628 1.79 -2.87 -17.69
C ASP A 628 2.30 -1.51 -17.16
N SER A 629 1.65 -0.42 -17.54
CA SER A 629 1.99 0.94 -17.09
C SER A 629 1.83 1.12 -15.59
N ASP A 630 0.96 0.36 -14.96
CA ASP A 630 0.65 0.41 -13.54
C ASP A 630 1.51 -0.57 -12.73
N GLY A 631 2.43 -1.29 -13.41
CA GLY A 631 3.34 -2.25 -12.82
C GLY A 631 2.76 -3.64 -12.64
N ALA A 632 1.52 -3.91 -13.09
CA ALA A 632 0.93 -5.23 -12.96
C ALA A 632 1.42 -6.19 -14.04
N MET A 633 1.75 -7.43 -13.65
CA MET A 633 2.26 -8.48 -14.51
C MET A 633 1.21 -8.92 -15.54
N LEU A 634 1.58 -8.88 -16.81
CA LEU A 634 0.75 -9.28 -17.94
C LEU A 634 0.84 -10.77 -18.23
N LYS A 635 -0.24 -11.33 -18.79
CA LYS A 635 -0.38 -12.72 -19.19
C LYS A 635 -1.03 -12.82 -20.56
N GLY A 636 -0.93 -14.01 -21.19
CA GLY A 636 -1.52 -14.24 -22.51
C GLY A 636 -0.79 -13.49 -23.61
N TRP A 637 -1.49 -13.22 -24.69
CA TRP A 637 -0.95 -12.52 -25.86
C TRP A 637 -0.76 -11.04 -25.59
N GLN A 638 0.44 -10.52 -25.85
CA GLN A 638 0.80 -9.13 -25.69
C GLN A 638 1.55 -8.61 -26.92
N THR A 639 1.22 -7.41 -27.35
CA THR A 639 1.90 -6.76 -28.47
C THR A 639 2.71 -5.57 -27.94
N VAL A 640 4.02 -5.62 -28.14
CA VAL A 640 4.93 -4.56 -27.76
C VAL A 640 5.62 -4.02 -29.01
N GLY A 641 5.27 -2.80 -29.40
CA GLY A 641 5.64 -2.24 -30.70
C GLY A 641 5.02 -3.03 -31.84
N SER A 642 5.85 -3.56 -32.75
CA SER A 642 5.41 -4.40 -33.88
C SER A 642 5.55 -5.90 -33.62
N LYS A 643 5.83 -6.32 -32.40
CA LYS A 643 6.11 -7.72 -32.04
C LYS A 643 5.08 -8.25 -31.08
N THR A 644 4.62 -9.47 -31.32
CA THR A 644 3.66 -10.16 -30.47
C THR A 644 4.38 -11.25 -29.68
N TYR A 645 4.05 -11.33 -28.40
CA TYR A 645 4.60 -12.25 -27.40
C TYR A 645 3.48 -12.99 -26.71
N PHE A 646 3.79 -14.10 -26.08
CA PHE A 646 2.87 -14.81 -25.21
C PHE A 646 3.48 -15.01 -23.83
N PHE A 647 2.68 -14.71 -22.78
CA PHE A 647 3.08 -14.93 -21.41
C PHE A 647 2.18 -15.99 -20.79
N ASN A 648 2.80 -17.01 -20.22
CA ASN A 648 2.11 -18.11 -19.54
C ASN A 648 1.29 -17.60 -18.33
N ASP A 649 0.46 -18.45 -17.75
CA ASP A 649 -0.36 -18.11 -16.57
C ASP A 649 0.45 -17.65 -15.36
N ASN A 650 1.70 -18.09 -15.26
CA ASN A 650 2.66 -17.63 -14.26
C ASN A 650 3.42 -16.35 -14.68
N GLY A 651 3.02 -15.69 -15.76
CA GLY A 651 3.61 -14.47 -16.30
C GLY A 651 4.91 -14.63 -17.06
N THR A 652 5.48 -15.85 -17.17
CA THR A 652 6.73 -16.04 -17.88
C THR A 652 6.55 -15.97 -19.38
N MET A 653 7.46 -15.26 -20.08
CA MET A 653 7.48 -15.22 -21.55
C MET A 653 7.65 -16.63 -22.13
N HIS A 654 6.77 -17.01 -23.04
CA HIS A 654 6.83 -18.28 -23.74
C HIS A 654 7.80 -18.23 -24.92
N THR A 655 8.51 -19.34 -25.16
CA THR A 655 9.35 -19.54 -26.34
C THR A 655 9.10 -20.92 -26.90
N GLY A 656 9.30 -21.12 -28.23
CA GLY A 656 9.06 -22.38 -28.90
C GLY A 656 7.61 -22.54 -29.33
N TRP A 657 7.14 -23.79 -29.38
CA TRP A 657 5.80 -24.13 -29.81
C TRP A 657 4.75 -23.89 -28.73
N LEU A 658 3.72 -23.14 -29.07
CA LEU A 658 2.57 -22.86 -28.24
C LEU A 658 1.30 -23.36 -28.90
N LYS A 659 0.46 -24.09 -28.16
CA LYS A 659 -0.90 -24.42 -28.61
C LYS A 659 -1.89 -23.55 -27.84
N ASP A 660 -2.60 -22.71 -28.56
CA ASP A 660 -3.60 -21.82 -27.96
C ASP A 660 -4.88 -21.83 -28.83
N ASN A 661 -6.05 -21.96 -28.20
CA ASN A 661 -7.37 -21.98 -28.84
C ASN A 661 -7.42 -22.92 -30.06
N GLY A 662 -6.79 -24.11 -29.94
CA GLY A 662 -6.77 -25.14 -30.98
C GLY A 662 -5.70 -24.95 -32.06
N ASN A 663 -5.09 -23.78 -32.18
CA ASN A 663 -4.05 -23.46 -33.14
C ASN A 663 -2.65 -23.61 -32.54
N TRP A 664 -1.68 -23.90 -33.41
CA TRP A 664 -0.28 -23.90 -33.05
C TRP A 664 0.39 -22.60 -33.49
N TYR A 665 1.23 -22.05 -32.63
CA TYR A 665 2.05 -20.87 -32.87
C TYR A 665 3.50 -21.21 -32.57
N PHE A 666 4.42 -20.47 -33.16
CA PHE A 666 5.85 -20.59 -32.84
C PHE A 666 6.43 -19.27 -32.44
N LEU A 667 7.01 -19.22 -31.22
CA LEU A 667 7.72 -18.07 -30.71
C LEU A 667 9.23 -18.36 -30.72
N ASN A 668 10.01 -17.45 -31.28
CA ASN A 668 11.46 -17.65 -31.36
C ASN A 668 12.14 -17.58 -29.97
N GLY A 669 13.46 -17.76 -29.91
CA GLY A 669 14.23 -17.73 -28.68
C GLY A 669 14.14 -16.39 -27.90
N SER A 670 13.72 -15.31 -28.58
CA SER A 670 13.44 -14.00 -27.96
C SER A 670 11.96 -13.82 -27.62
N GLY A 671 11.14 -14.86 -27.70
CA GLY A 671 9.71 -14.83 -27.38
C GLY A 671 8.81 -14.20 -28.46
N VAL A 672 9.35 -13.80 -29.60
CA VAL A 672 8.59 -13.13 -30.65
C VAL A 672 7.84 -14.18 -31.49
N MET A 673 6.51 -14.03 -31.60
CA MET A 673 5.67 -14.83 -32.49
C MET A 673 6.17 -14.72 -33.93
N GLN A 674 6.31 -15.87 -34.57
CA GLN A 674 6.78 -15.95 -35.94
C GLN A 674 5.62 -16.05 -36.93
N THR A 675 5.79 -15.45 -38.10
CA THR A 675 4.93 -15.56 -39.27
C THR A 675 5.77 -16.07 -40.48
N GLY A 676 5.13 -16.58 -41.48
CA GLY A 676 5.85 -17.13 -42.66
C GLY A 676 6.55 -18.46 -42.34
N TRP A 677 7.66 -18.73 -43.04
CA TRP A 677 8.38 -19.99 -42.91
C TRP A 677 9.21 -20.10 -41.63
N VAL A 678 8.97 -21.18 -40.90
CA VAL A 678 9.67 -21.50 -39.63
C VAL A 678 10.34 -22.86 -39.73
N SER A 679 11.60 -22.94 -39.36
CA SER A 679 12.33 -24.20 -39.23
C SER A 679 12.46 -24.59 -37.76
N SER A 680 11.98 -25.78 -37.42
CA SER A 680 12.06 -26.30 -36.04
C SER A 680 12.26 -27.81 -36.07
N GLY A 681 13.26 -28.33 -35.32
CA GLY A 681 13.55 -29.75 -35.27
C GLY A 681 13.88 -30.37 -36.66
N GLY A 682 14.55 -29.62 -37.55
CA GLY A 682 14.89 -30.06 -38.91
C GLY A 682 13.69 -30.14 -39.84
N LYS A 683 12.56 -29.63 -39.48
CA LYS A 683 11.29 -29.59 -40.26
C LYS A 683 10.89 -28.16 -40.54
N TRP A 684 10.27 -27.96 -41.71
CA TRP A 684 9.71 -26.67 -42.07
C TRP A 684 8.20 -26.61 -41.84
N TYR A 685 7.77 -25.49 -41.36
CA TYR A 685 6.38 -25.15 -41.10
C TYR A 685 6.06 -23.79 -41.71
N LEU A 686 4.82 -23.54 -42.04
CA LEU A 686 4.36 -22.23 -42.49
C LEU A 686 3.34 -21.66 -41.51
N MET A 687 3.64 -20.47 -41.02
CA MET A 687 2.78 -19.70 -40.16
C MET A 687 2.05 -18.66 -41.00
N GLY A 688 0.76 -18.50 -40.79
CA GLY A 688 -0.02 -17.41 -41.40
C GLY A 688 0.35 -16.03 -40.84
N ASP A 689 -0.23 -14.97 -41.39
CA ASP A 689 0.02 -13.60 -40.98
C ASP A 689 -0.38 -13.35 -39.51
N GLY A 690 -1.40 -14.06 -38.99
CA GLY A 690 -1.78 -14.08 -37.57
C GLY A 690 -0.96 -15.01 -36.69
N GLY A 691 0.14 -15.60 -37.22
CA GLY A 691 1.04 -16.50 -36.50
C GLY A 691 0.55 -17.93 -36.33
N ALA A 692 -0.68 -18.26 -36.73
CA ALA A 692 -1.19 -19.61 -36.63
C ALA A 692 -0.55 -20.54 -37.69
N MET A 693 -0.16 -21.76 -37.28
CA MET A 693 0.41 -22.78 -38.16
C MET A 693 -0.61 -23.22 -39.20
N LEU A 694 -0.21 -23.14 -40.48
CA LEU A 694 -1.03 -23.52 -41.59
C LEU A 694 -0.89 -25.02 -41.91
N LYS A 695 -1.91 -25.58 -42.56
CA LYS A 695 -2.02 -26.98 -42.97
C LYS A 695 -2.59 -27.08 -44.39
N GLY A 696 -2.43 -28.24 -45.01
CA GLY A 696 -2.98 -28.48 -46.33
C GLY A 696 -2.25 -27.69 -47.40
N TRP A 697 -2.93 -27.44 -48.52
CA TRP A 697 -2.41 -26.74 -49.68
C TRP A 697 -2.24 -25.23 -49.35
N GLN A 698 -1.06 -24.71 -49.63
CA GLN A 698 -0.73 -23.31 -49.41
C GLN A 698 0.01 -22.73 -50.61
N THR A 699 -0.33 -21.51 -50.98
CA THR A 699 0.38 -20.79 -52.04
C THR A 699 1.15 -19.63 -51.45
N VAL A 700 2.45 -19.62 -51.63
CA VAL A 700 3.33 -18.55 -51.14
C VAL A 700 4.07 -17.94 -52.35
N GLY A 701 3.73 -16.72 -52.69
CA GLY A 701 4.14 -16.10 -53.94
C GLY A 701 3.61 -16.87 -55.15
N SER A 702 4.48 -17.30 -56.04
CA SER A 702 4.12 -18.08 -57.19
C SER A 702 4.26 -19.63 -57.03
N ARG A 703 4.48 -20.09 -55.77
CA ARG A 703 4.77 -21.49 -55.51
C ARG A 703 3.72 -22.11 -54.61
N THR A 704 3.34 -23.33 -54.91
CA THR A 704 2.38 -24.10 -54.11
C THR A 704 3.11 -25.13 -53.27
N TYR A 705 2.72 -25.24 -52.01
CA TYR A 705 3.24 -26.17 -51.02
C TYR A 705 2.13 -26.97 -50.37
N PHE A 706 2.48 -28.09 -49.78
CA PHE A 706 1.56 -28.87 -48.97
C PHE A 706 2.14 -29.06 -47.55
N LEU A 707 1.36 -28.71 -46.54
CA LEU A 707 1.65 -28.93 -45.15
C LEU A 707 0.76 -30.09 -44.66
N ASN A 708 1.36 -31.13 -44.11
CA ASN A 708 0.60 -32.25 -43.57
C ASN A 708 -0.23 -31.90 -42.34
N ASP A 709 -0.98 -32.83 -41.77
CA ASP A 709 -1.83 -32.59 -40.58
C ASP A 709 -1.05 -32.13 -39.36
N SER A 710 0.24 -32.43 -39.30
CA SER A 710 1.15 -31.92 -38.26
C SER A 710 1.79 -30.55 -38.64
N GLY A 711 1.36 -29.93 -39.72
CA GLY A 711 1.90 -28.66 -40.25
C GLY A 711 3.27 -28.76 -40.90
N VAL A 712 3.83 -29.97 -41.07
CA VAL A 712 5.15 -30.17 -41.63
C VAL A 712 5.09 -30.06 -43.15
N MET A 713 5.97 -29.26 -43.74
CA MET A 713 6.11 -29.11 -45.17
C MET A 713 6.43 -30.45 -45.84
N HIS A 714 5.63 -30.84 -46.85
CA HIS A 714 5.80 -32.06 -47.59
C HIS A 714 6.89 -31.90 -48.67
N THR A 715 7.63 -32.96 -48.89
CA THR A 715 8.58 -33.09 -50.01
C THR A 715 8.40 -34.48 -50.64
N GLY A 716 8.72 -34.61 -51.94
CA GLY A 716 8.54 -35.86 -52.65
C GLY A 716 7.12 -36.10 -53.11
N TRP A 717 6.74 -37.37 -53.26
CA TRP A 717 5.43 -37.78 -53.79
C TRP A 717 4.30 -37.63 -52.76
N LEU A 718 3.21 -36.99 -53.15
CA LEU A 718 1.96 -36.87 -52.40
C LEU A 718 0.81 -37.40 -53.23
N LYS A 719 -0.02 -38.23 -52.61
CA LYS A 719 -1.32 -38.63 -53.23
C LYS A 719 -2.42 -37.86 -52.45
N ASP A 720 -3.12 -37.03 -53.19
CA ASP A 720 -4.25 -36.27 -52.62
C ASP A 720 -5.44 -36.27 -53.56
N ASN A 721 -6.64 -36.54 -53.08
CA ASN A 721 -7.89 -36.59 -53.84
C ASN A 721 -7.79 -37.44 -55.15
N GLY A 722 -7.06 -38.58 -55.03
CA GLY A 722 -6.89 -39.52 -56.14
C GLY A 722 -5.72 -39.22 -57.09
N ASN A 723 -5.20 -37.98 -57.07
CA ASN A 723 -4.09 -37.52 -57.91
C ASN A 723 -2.75 -37.65 -57.25
N TRP A 724 -1.68 -37.84 -58.03
CA TRP A 724 -0.32 -37.75 -57.51
C TRP A 724 0.29 -36.42 -57.85
N TYR A 725 1.01 -35.85 -56.88
CA TYR A 725 1.76 -34.63 -57.01
C TYR A 725 3.21 -34.86 -56.58
N PHE A 726 4.11 -34.05 -57.05
CA PHE A 726 5.51 -34.14 -56.64
C PHE A 726 6.07 -32.79 -56.17
N PHE A 727 6.64 -32.82 -54.97
CA PHE A 727 7.24 -31.64 -54.37
C PHE A 727 8.76 -31.76 -54.38
N GLY A 728 9.45 -30.76 -54.85
CA GLY A 728 10.93 -30.67 -54.82
C GLY A 728 11.48 -30.69 -53.40
N GLY A 729 12.80 -30.81 -53.27
CA GLY A 729 13.49 -30.77 -51.96
C GLY A 729 13.26 -29.49 -51.15
N GLY A 730 12.93 -28.37 -51.79
CA GLY A 730 12.51 -27.13 -51.16
C GLY A 730 11.01 -27.05 -50.87
N GLY A 731 10.25 -28.13 -50.98
CA GLY A 731 8.83 -28.23 -50.67
C GLY A 731 7.90 -27.59 -51.70
N ALA A 732 8.37 -26.98 -52.76
CA ALA A 732 7.53 -26.44 -53.81
C ALA A 732 7.01 -27.55 -54.71
N MET A 733 5.69 -27.54 -55.03
CA MET A 733 5.09 -28.39 -56.04
C MET A 733 5.73 -28.13 -57.40
N LEU A 734 6.06 -29.21 -58.09
CA LEU A 734 6.65 -29.12 -59.41
C LEU A 734 5.57 -29.34 -60.52
N THR A 735 5.73 -28.66 -61.62
CA THR A 735 4.95 -28.81 -62.85
C THR A 735 5.90 -29.17 -63.98
N GLY A 736 5.37 -29.70 -65.11
CA GLY A 736 6.18 -30.08 -66.21
C GLY A 736 6.96 -31.40 -65.97
N TRP A 737 8.11 -31.58 -66.69
CA TRP A 737 8.90 -32.77 -66.54
C TRP A 737 9.66 -32.89 -65.21
N VAL A 738 9.44 -33.98 -64.51
CA VAL A 738 10.11 -34.31 -63.27
C VAL A 738 10.87 -35.63 -63.40
N ASN A 739 12.18 -35.58 -63.01
CA ASN A 739 12.98 -36.80 -62.91
C ASN A 739 13.19 -37.14 -61.43
N THR A 740 12.78 -38.32 -61.04
CA THR A 740 12.99 -38.78 -59.64
C THR A 740 13.15 -40.33 -59.69
N GLY A 741 14.15 -40.82 -58.87
CA GLY A 741 14.45 -42.28 -58.90
C GLY A 741 14.87 -42.83 -60.27
N GLY A 742 15.47 -41.97 -61.12
CA GLY A 742 15.87 -42.39 -62.50
C GLY A 742 14.74 -42.52 -63.50
N LYS A 743 13.52 -42.09 -63.09
CA LYS A 743 12.32 -42.14 -63.94
C LYS A 743 11.80 -40.75 -64.22
N TRP A 744 11.24 -40.57 -65.44
CA TRP A 744 10.63 -39.31 -65.80
C TRP A 744 9.12 -39.40 -65.72
N TYR A 745 8.56 -38.31 -65.14
CA TYR A 745 7.12 -38.10 -64.96
C TYR A 745 6.75 -36.74 -65.52
N LEU A 746 5.51 -36.60 -65.96
CA LEU A 746 4.99 -35.31 -66.41
C LEU A 746 3.90 -34.84 -65.44
N MET A 747 4.11 -33.65 -64.86
CA MET A 747 3.12 -33.00 -64.01
C MET A 747 2.42 -31.95 -64.89
N GLY A 748 1.09 -31.92 -64.82
CA GLY A 748 0.29 -30.89 -65.47
C GLY A 748 0.48 -29.53 -64.86
N ASP A 749 -0.12 -28.48 -65.44
CA ASP A 749 -0.04 -27.09 -64.92
C ASP A 749 -0.61 -26.97 -63.51
N GLY A 750 -1.59 -27.77 -63.12
CA GLY A 750 -2.12 -27.91 -61.77
C GLY A 750 -1.30 -28.80 -60.84
N GLY A 751 -0.12 -29.28 -61.29
CA GLY A 751 0.79 -30.15 -60.52
C GLY A 751 0.38 -31.63 -60.47
N ALA A 752 -0.78 -32.00 -60.96
CA ALA A 752 -1.22 -33.39 -60.95
C ALA A 752 -0.40 -34.23 -61.98
N MET A 753 0.05 -35.43 -61.60
CA MET A 753 0.77 -36.33 -62.44
C MET A 753 -0.14 -36.79 -63.61
N LEU A 754 0.34 -36.67 -64.81
CA LEU A 754 -0.36 -37.09 -66.02
C LEU A 754 -0.02 -38.54 -66.35
N THR A 755 -0.96 -39.22 -67.02
CA THR A 755 -0.82 -40.59 -67.56
C THR A 755 -1.33 -40.63 -68.94
N GLY A 756 -1.02 -41.69 -69.67
CA GLY A 756 -1.44 -41.91 -71.08
C GLY A 756 -0.67 -41.02 -72.04
N TRP A 757 -1.26 -40.79 -73.21
CA TRP A 757 -0.66 -39.97 -74.26
C TRP A 757 -0.72 -38.47 -73.89
N GLN A 758 0.43 -37.81 -74.02
CA GLN A 758 0.55 -36.38 -73.75
C GLN A 758 1.31 -35.69 -74.88
N ILE A 759 0.92 -34.45 -75.14
CA ILE A 759 1.62 -33.61 -76.12
C ILE A 759 2.28 -32.49 -75.38
N VAL A 760 3.59 -32.40 -75.46
CA VAL A 760 4.40 -31.34 -74.80
C VAL A 760 5.35 -30.79 -75.91
N ASP A 761 5.31 -29.47 -76.08
CA ASP A 761 6.15 -28.73 -77.09
C ASP A 761 6.11 -29.35 -78.47
N GLY A 762 4.89 -29.81 -78.90
CA GLY A 762 4.67 -30.39 -80.23
C GLY A 762 5.17 -31.81 -80.38
N LYS A 763 5.68 -32.43 -79.31
CA LYS A 763 6.06 -33.87 -79.30
C LYS A 763 5.08 -34.67 -78.46
N THR A 764 4.82 -35.89 -78.95
CA THR A 764 3.92 -36.80 -78.20
C THR A 764 4.70 -37.82 -77.42
N TYR A 765 4.29 -38.00 -76.18
CA TYR A 765 4.88 -38.89 -75.17
C TYR A 765 3.84 -39.84 -74.63
N PHE A 766 4.25 -40.99 -74.13
CA PHE A 766 3.39 -41.88 -73.39
C PHE A 766 3.89 -42.12 -71.99
N LEU A 767 2.97 -41.95 -71.04
CA LEU A 767 3.19 -42.16 -69.58
C LEU A 767 2.36 -43.36 -69.17
N ASP A 768 2.96 -44.35 -68.55
CA ASP A 768 2.20 -45.52 -68.09
C ASP A 768 1.20 -45.20 -67.02
N ASN A 769 0.42 -46.17 -66.53
CA ASN A 769 -0.54 -45.93 -65.41
C ASN A 769 0.12 -45.50 -64.07
N GLY A 770 1.42 -45.71 -63.96
CA GLY A 770 2.23 -45.15 -62.83
C GLY A 770 2.82 -43.78 -63.12
N GLY A 771 2.49 -43.17 -64.32
CA GLY A 771 2.99 -41.86 -64.73
C GLY A 771 4.40 -41.90 -65.32
N VAL A 772 5.03 -43.08 -65.46
CA VAL A 772 6.40 -43.20 -65.91
C VAL A 772 6.47 -43.04 -67.43
N ARG A 773 7.30 -42.10 -67.90
CA ARG A 773 7.58 -41.88 -69.30
C ARG A 773 8.18 -43.15 -69.91
N GLN A 774 7.56 -43.64 -70.92
CA GLN A 774 8.01 -44.82 -71.65
C GLN A 774 9.02 -44.47 -72.71
N THR A 775 9.89 -45.44 -73.06
CA THR A 775 10.90 -45.38 -74.16
C THR A 775 10.99 -46.73 -74.86
N GLY A 776 11.45 -46.74 -76.11
CA GLY A 776 11.58 -47.94 -76.91
C GLY A 776 10.25 -48.36 -77.51
N TRP A 777 10.18 -49.65 -77.87
CA TRP A 777 8.96 -50.23 -78.45
C TRP A 777 7.84 -50.37 -77.46
N PHE A 778 6.72 -49.80 -77.81
CA PHE A 778 5.56 -49.74 -76.94
C PHE A 778 4.31 -50.17 -77.76
N LYS A 779 3.43 -50.97 -77.08
CA LYS A 779 2.16 -51.41 -77.68
C LYS A 779 0.98 -50.85 -76.90
N ASP A 780 0.15 -50.06 -77.55
CA ASP A 780 -1.09 -49.54 -77.04
C ASP A 780 -2.25 -49.83 -77.96
N GLU A 781 -3.40 -50.23 -77.39
CA GLU A 781 -4.62 -50.61 -78.09
C GLU A 781 -4.37 -51.50 -79.30
N GLY A 782 -3.41 -52.41 -79.18
CA GLY A 782 -3.08 -53.35 -80.21
C GLY A 782 -2.15 -52.88 -81.35
N LYS A 783 -1.78 -51.57 -81.30
CA LYS A 783 -0.89 -50.92 -82.24
C LYS A 783 0.51 -50.77 -81.62
N TRP A 784 1.56 -50.80 -82.43
CA TRP A 784 2.94 -50.57 -82.01
C TRP A 784 3.37 -49.14 -82.25
N TYR A 785 4.08 -48.53 -81.25
CA TYR A 785 4.70 -47.25 -81.33
C TYR A 785 6.17 -47.40 -80.96
N TYR A 786 7.00 -46.48 -81.34
CA TYR A 786 8.34 -46.39 -80.83
C TYR A 786 8.56 -45.03 -80.13
N LEU A 787 8.97 -45.07 -78.92
CA LEU A 787 9.30 -43.89 -78.13
C LEU A 787 10.82 -43.77 -78.07
N GLU A 788 11.34 -42.64 -78.51
CA GLU A 788 12.77 -42.38 -78.55
C GLU A 788 13.42 -42.38 -77.14
N SER A 789 14.74 -42.27 -77.09
CA SER A 789 15.43 -42.23 -75.79
C SER A 789 15.02 -41.04 -74.92
N ASP A 790 14.58 -39.93 -75.55
CA ASP A 790 13.98 -38.77 -74.87
C ASP A 790 12.48 -39.00 -74.62
N GLY A 791 11.91 -40.14 -74.92
CA GLY A 791 10.52 -40.53 -74.80
C GLY A 791 9.58 -39.99 -75.87
N ALA A 792 10.02 -39.17 -76.78
CA ALA A 792 9.18 -38.65 -77.84
C ALA A 792 8.78 -39.76 -78.82
N MET A 793 7.52 -39.74 -79.20
CA MET A 793 7.01 -40.67 -80.15
C MET A 793 7.69 -40.45 -81.56
N ALA A 794 8.29 -41.43 -82.06
CA ALA A 794 8.82 -41.39 -83.35
C ALA A 794 7.68 -41.44 -84.42
N ALA A 795 7.75 -40.55 -85.42
CA ALA A 795 6.79 -40.46 -86.51
C ALA A 795 7.52 -40.18 -87.82
N ASP A 796 6.94 -40.60 -88.87
CA ASP A 796 7.42 -40.45 -90.23
C ASP A 796 8.90 -40.87 -90.37
N LYS A 797 9.27 -41.99 -89.79
CA LYS A 797 10.69 -42.41 -89.77
C LYS A 797 10.85 -43.92 -89.56
N TRP A 798 12.02 -44.41 -90.00
CA TRP A 798 12.46 -45.81 -89.85
C TRP A 798 13.22 -45.97 -88.50
N ILE A 799 12.79 -47.02 -87.75
CA ILE A 799 13.51 -47.52 -86.62
C ILE A 799 13.98 -48.95 -86.90
N GLY A 800 15.25 -49.04 -87.31
CA GLY A 800 15.71 -50.33 -87.91
C GLY A 800 14.91 -50.73 -89.11
N ASP A 801 14.32 -51.91 -89.10
CA ASP A 801 13.47 -52.41 -90.18
C ASP A 801 12.01 -52.02 -90.03
N TYR A 802 11.56 -51.16 -89.10
CA TYR A 802 10.15 -50.78 -88.87
C TYR A 802 9.96 -49.32 -89.28
N TYR A 803 8.79 -49.03 -89.90
CA TYR A 803 8.46 -47.62 -90.20
C TYR A 803 7.32 -47.15 -89.30
N LEU A 804 7.48 -45.99 -88.70
CA LEU A 804 6.45 -45.28 -87.88
C LEU A 804 5.78 -44.24 -88.76
N LYS A 805 4.43 -44.30 -88.91
CA LYS A 805 3.61 -43.36 -89.66
C LYS A 805 3.57 -41.99 -89.05
N SER A 806 3.00 -40.98 -89.69
CA SER A 806 2.86 -39.61 -89.15
C SER A 806 2.06 -39.58 -87.90
N ASN A 807 1.16 -40.53 -87.64
CA ASN A 807 0.42 -40.65 -86.37
C ASN A 807 1.18 -41.49 -85.32
N GLY A 808 2.45 -41.94 -85.65
CA GLY A 808 3.30 -42.70 -84.74
C GLY A 808 3.03 -44.20 -84.73
N GLU A 809 1.98 -44.69 -85.38
CA GLU A 809 1.71 -46.13 -85.49
C GLU A 809 2.73 -46.82 -86.41
N MET A 810 3.23 -47.98 -85.95
CA MET A 810 4.03 -48.85 -86.82
C MET A 810 3.22 -49.28 -88.02
N ALA A 811 3.75 -49.04 -89.16
CA ALA A 811 3.20 -49.49 -90.41
C ALA A 811 3.15 -51.05 -90.52
N VAL A 812 2.04 -51.65 -90.94
CA VAL A 812 1.89 -53.10 -91.06
C VAL A 812 1.17 -53.38 -92.35
N SER A 813 1.64 -54.37 -93.12
CA SER A 813 1.05 -54.83 -94.39
C SER A 813 0.74 -53.73 -95.39
N GLU A 814 1.65 -52.75 -95.50
CA GLU A 814 1.47 -51.53 -96.35
C GLU A 814 2.80 -51.08 -97.02
N TRP A 815 2.64 -50.26 -98.07
CA TRP A 815 3.79 -49.64 -98.78
C TRP A 815 4.15 -48.29 -98.16
N ILE A 816 5.46 -48.15 -97.83
CA ILE A 816 6.02 -46.86 -97.39
C ILE A 816 6.93 -46.38 -98.53
N GLY A 817 6.40 -45.59 -99.40
CA GLY A 817 7.01 -45.23 -100.68
C GLY A 817 7.38 -46.49 -101.52
N ARG A 818 8.61 -46.83 -101.68
CA ARG A 818 9.12 -48.00 -102.36
C ARG A 818 9.41 -49.23 -101.49
N PHE A 819 9.11 -49.15 -100.13
CA PHE A 819 9.44 -50.23 -99.23
C PHE A 819 8.14 -50.85 -98.74
N TYR A 820 7.99 -52.16 -98.78
CA TYR A 820 6.84 -52.88 -98.23
C TYR A 820 7.18 -53.43 -96.85
N VAL A 821 6.32 -53.16 -95.90
CA VAL A 821 6.39 -53.79 -94.61
C VAL A 821 5.36 -54.88 -94.42
N GLY A 822 5.81 -56.01 -93.84
CA GLY A 822 4.96 -57.19 -93.60
C GLY A 822 3.93 -57.10 -92.53
N ALA A 823 3.20 -58.12 -92.25
CA ALA A 823 2.18 -58.22 -91.19
C ALA A 823 2.82 -58.08 -89.74
N ASP A 824 4.09 -58.36 -89.65
CA ASP A 824 4.88 -58.18 -88.45
C ASP A 824 5.50 -56.76 -88.32
N GLY A 825 5.20 -55.88 -89.33
CA GLY A 825 5.72 -54.54 -89.44
C GLY A 825 7.14 -54.38 -89.95
N LYS A 826 7.83 -55.48 -90.21
CA LYS A 826 9.20 -55.44 -90.77
C LYS A 826 9.28 -55.15 -92.30
N TRP A 827 10.28 -54.36 -92.59
CA TRP A 827 10.61 -54.17 -93.97
C TRP A 827 11.05 -55.49 -94.63
N ILE A 828 10.30 -55.89 -95.63
CA ILE A 828 10.58 -57.09 -96.42
C ILE A 828 11.49 -56.65 -97.60
N ARG A 829 12.83 -56.91 -97.45
CA ARG A 829 13.82 -56.54 -98.44
C ARG A 829 13.56 -57.31 -99.81
N GLY A 830 13.58 -56.58 -100.94
CA GLY A 830 13.37 -57.16 -102.19
C GLY A 830 11.88 -57.51 -102.62
N TYR A 831 10.89 -57.17 -101.78
CA TYR A 831 9.48 -57.29 -102.14
C TYR A 831 9.11 -56.27 -103.22
N GLN A 832 8.56 -56.73 -104.33
CA GLN A 832 8.12 -55.92 -105.51
C GLN A 832 6.65 -55.93 -105.56
N ALA A 833 6.00 -54.83 -105.87
CA ALA A 833 4.59 -54.83 -106.15
C ALA A 833 4.33 -55.66 -107.40
N ALA A 834 3.34 -56.55 -107.33
CA ALA A 834 2.99 -57.40 -108.50
C ALA A 834 2.47 -56.49 -109.58
#